data_493111c042fe7f49f6f19bef07f8a2d4
#
_entry.id   493111c042fe7f49f6f19bef07f8a2d4
#
_cell.length_a   1.000
_cell.length_b   1.000
_cell.length_c   1.000
_cell.angle_alpha   90.00
_cell.angle_beta   90.00
_cell.angle_gamma   90.00
#
_symmetry.space_group_name_H-M   'P 1'
#
loop_
_entity.id
_entity.type
_entity.pdbx_description
1 polymer ?
#
loop_
_entity_poly.entity_id
_entity_poly.type
_entity_poly.pdbx_seq_one_letter_code
_entity_poly.pdbx_strand_id
1 'polypeptide(L)'
;MKKNVFLLSLFLFIFAWMDSSFAFEDLKVETPKLKSKLNFQTVNENKVLVSVLNDENEAILGLQKDDFQITKGPKTAEIISVEEVREQRDTGLNIVLVVDNSYSMKMRKAINPVLGALDEFLSLVRPIDNVNVITFVDPRSGEQPRVSTRITQSADPALLSLALKESYSDPTDGTYLYDAMQEGLKIIRSMPEKSQKFMVVFSDGEDINSVVKPGDLQLTASGPQNFTTYAVDYMDKPGLDPFLQAFAEGTGGKIRKARSADDFLPIFKQFSTTIFHRYAVTFRFLNPPTGTLTSEPSAINIEEITIVDSSPLLNYVYFDTGRSEISDRYVTFVRQDETEVFAEEKLTDTMEKYHQILNVIGKRLVMNPEARISIVGCNSNIGEEKGQMALSRSRADKVFAYFRYVWGIDPSRMDVTAQNLPNVPSTSRVPEGVIENQRVEIYSDHPVILDTIKSTYMQENCDTKEIRIVPAIATQTVLAKWQLKLLGGGKELLTREGTGNLPQSFVFDMESLGGVHNVALMDQITAEISGQDNEGNVFTVSTPASTKINFIRREERMAQKIASKVIEKYGLILFEFDREDLKDRNQIIVNRVITRMGLLPSAVMNIAGHTDTIGKEDYNLKLSERRASAVYAAMIERGIAVVSQITYQGNGPNNPPYDNNIPEGRALNRTVIITLMYTE
;
A
#
# COMPACT_ATOMS: atom_id res chain seq x y z
N MET A 1 -22.17 54.90 48.06
CA MET A 1 -23.58 54.48 47.92
C MET A 1 -23.82 54.25 46.45
N LYS A 2 -24.47 53.19 46.08
CA LYS A 2 -24.80 52.58 44.81
C LYS A 2 -23.74 51.59 44.29
N LYS A 3 -24.05 50.32 44.55
CA LYS A 3 -23.43 49.09 43.99
C LYS A 3 -23.87 48.97 42.55
N ASN A 4 -22.91 48.80 41.63
CA ASN A 4 -23.17 48.29 40.29
C ASN A 4 -22.69 46.84 40.23
N VAL A 5 -23.65 45.95 40.08
CA VAL A 5 -23.47 44.54 39.82
C VAL A 5 -23.20 44.40 38.33
N PHE A 6 -22.03 43.94 37.94
CA PHE A 6 -21.71 43.52 36.55
C PHE A 6 -22.15 42.08 36.39
N LEU A 7 -23.17 41.87 35.58
CA LEU A 7 -23.57 40.53 35.11
C LEU A 7 -22.61 40.12 34.03
N LEU A 8 -21.79 39.10 34.32
CA LEU A 8 -20.93 38.40 33.34
C LEU A 8 -21.80 37.33 32.66
N SER A 9 -22.27 37.63 31.45
CA SER A 9 -22.96 36.65 30.60
C SER A 9 -21.89 35.69 30.02
N LEU A 10 -21.86 34.47 30.55
CA LEU A 10 -21.09 33.34 30.08
C LEU A 10 -21.73 32.85 28.77
N PHE A 11 -21.17 33.23 27.63
CA PHE A 11 -21.49 32.58 26.35
C PHE A 11 -20.81 31.19 26.34
N LEU A 12 -21.62 30.19 26.67
CA LEU A 12 -21.27 28.79 26.35
C LEU A 12 -21.32 28.63 24.83
N PHE A 13 -20.17 28.63 24.18
CA PHE A 13 -20.05 28.08 22.83
C PHE A 13 -20.21 26.55 22.93
N ILE A 14 -21.42 26.09 22.73
CA ILE A 14 -21.66 24.70 22.38
C ILE A 14 -21.12 24.54 20.95
N PHE A 15 -19.90 24.02 20.82
CA PHE A 15 -19.46 23.41 19.59
C PHE A 15 -20.30 22.14 19.39
N ALA A 16 -21.44 22.31 18.74
CA ALA A 16 -22.10 21.19 18.10
C ALA A 16 -21.08 20.68 17.03
N TRP A 17 -20.56 19.52 17.24
CA TRP A 17 -19.98 18.72 16.17
C TRP A 17 -21.10 18.49 15.15
N MET A 18 -21.16 19.34 14.13
CA MET A 18 -21.94 19.03 12.94
C MET A 18 -21.18 17.93 12.22
N ASP A 19 -21.71 16.72 12.29
CA ASP A 19 -21.39 15.65 11.37
C ASP A 19 -21.48 16.22 9.95
N SER A 20 -20.33 16.31 9.27
CA SER A 20 -20.22 16.81 7.90
C SER A 20 -20.58 15.72 6.87
N SER A 21 -21.61 14.92 7.16
CA SER A 21 -22.28 14.14 6.15
C SER A 21 -23.38 15.00 5.57
N PHE A 22 -23.24 15.40 4.31
CA PHE A 22 -24.37 15.90 3.54
C PHE A 22 -25.47 14.84 3.62
N ALA A 23 -26.43 15.07 4.49
CA ALA A 23 -27.41 14.08 4.81
C ALA A 23 -28.36 13.90 3.64
N PHE A 24 -28.22 12.79 2.95
CA PHE A 24 -29.31 12.18 2.22
C PHE A 24 -30.29 11.49 3.17
N GLU A 25 -30.36 11.95 4.43
CA GLU A 25 -31.13 11.33 5.51
C GLU A 25 -32.61 11.15 5.15
N ASP A 26 -33.11 11.92 4.15
CA ASP A 26 -34.50 11.84 3.71
C ASP A 26 -34.69 11.19 2.32
N LEU A 27 -33.61 10.63 1.70
CA LEU A 27 -33.78 10.00 0.41
C LEU A 27 -34.37 8.61 0.58
N LYS A 28 -35.48 8.35 -0.09
CA LYS A 28 -36.20 7.08 -0.06
C LYS A 28 -36.22 6.50 -1.48
N VAL A 29 -35.79 5.27 -1.62
CA VAL A 29 -35.83 4.52 -2.88
C VAL A 29 -36.79 3.36 -2.69
N GLU A 30 -37.74 3.22 -3.57
CA GLU A 30 -38.78 2.19 -3.52
C GLU A 30 -38.99 1.56 -4.89
N THR A 31 -39.46 0.32 -4.91
CA THR A 31 -39.95 -0.38 -6.09
C THR A 31 -41.45 -0.70 -5.90
N PRO A 32 -42.35 0.29 -6.06
CA PRO A 32 -43.74 0.23 -5.59
C PRO A 32 -44.56 -0.87 -6.27
N LYS A 33 -44.11 -1.37 -7.40
CA LYS A 33 -44.80 -2.46 -8.16
C LYS A 33 -44.33 -3.85 -7.78
N LEU A 34 -43.30 -3.96 -6.93
CA LEU A 34 -42.68 -5.23 -6.61
C LEU A 34 -42.64 -5.46 -5.11
N LYS A 35 -42.86 -6.73 -4.71
CA LYS A 35 -42.51 -7.17 -3.36
C LYS A 35 -41.04 -7.50 -3.29
N SER A 36 -40.25 -6.55 -2.78
CA SER A 36 -38.79 -6.65 -2.81
C SER A 36 -38.16 -6.10 -1.56
N LYS A 37 -36.95 -6.56 -1.27
CA LYS A 37 -36.02 -5.98 -0.30
C LYS A 37 -35.02 -5.11 -1.05
N LEU A 38 -34.85 -3.88 -0.62
CA LEU A 38 -34.01 -2.90 -1.25
C LEU A 38 -32.83 -2.55 -0.36
N ASN A 39 -31.63 -2.63 -0.93
CA ASN A 39 -30.44 -1.97 -0.39
C ASN A 39 -29.96 -0.96 -1.42
N PHE A 40 -29.79 0.30 -1.02
CA PHE A 40 -29.24 1.30 -1.92
C PHE A 40 -28.10 2.07 -1.29
N GLN A 41 -27.22 2.54 -2.16
CA GLN A 41 -26.12 3.42 -1.82
C GLN A 41 -26.20 4.64 -2.72
N THR A 42 -26.15 5.82 -2.13
CA THR A 42 -26.07 7.06 -2.89
C THR A 42 -24.67 7.20 -3.45
N VAL A 43 -24.55 7.29 -4.77
CA VAL A 43 -23.30 7.57 -5.48
C VAL A 43 -23.05 9.08 -5.48
N ASN A 44 -24.08 9.82 -5.85
CA ASN A 44 -24.16 11.28 -5.79
C ASN A 44 -25.62 11.71 -5.66
N GLU A 45 -25.90 13.01 -5.70
CA GLU A 45 -27.24 13.53 -5.47
C GLU A 45 -28.27 13.14 -6.54
N ASN A 46 -27.80 12.68 -7.72
CA ASN A 46 -28.65 12.31 -8.85
C ASN A 46 -28.49 10.83 -9.24
N LYS A 47 -27.72 10.06 -8.50
CA LYS A 47 -27.45 8.66 -8.83
C LYS A 47 -27.36 7.81 -7.58
N VAL A 48 -28.13 6.75 -7.57
CA VAL A 48 -28.08 5.71 -6.56
C VAL A 48 -27.78 4.37 -7.20
N LEU A 49 -27.03 3.54 -6.48
CA LEU A 49 -26.90 2.11 -6.79
C LEU A 49 -27.87 1.33 -5.93
N VAL A 50 -28.69 0.51 -6.55
CA VAL A 50 -29.75 -0.23 -5.88
C VAL A 50 -29.58 -1.72 -6.13
N SER A 51 -29.50 -2.51 -5.07
CA SER A 51 -29.73 -3.94 -5.09
C SER A 51 -31.20 -4.21 -4.81
N VAL A 52 -31.84 -4.98 -5.68
CA VAL A 52 -33.24 -5.38 -5.53
C VAL A 52 -33.30 -6.89 -5.39
N LEU A 53 -33.77 -7.36 -4.25
CA LEU A 53 -33.83 -8.78 -3.91
C LEU A 53 -35.30 -9.23 -3.75
N ASN A 54 -35.59 -10.48 -4.12
CA ASN A 54 -36.86 -11.11 -3.82
C ASN A 54 -36.95 -11.56 -2.34
N ASP A 55 -38.08 -12.13 -1.94
CA ASP A 55 -38.26 -12.66 -0.59
C ASP A 55 -37.23 -13.75 -0.22
N GLU A 56 -36.69 -14.43 -1.22
CA GLU A 56 -35.68 -15.49 -1.08
C GLU A 56 -34.24 -14.96 -1.09
N ASN A 57 -34.04 -13.63 -1.03
CA ASN A 57 -32.74 -12.93 -1.10
C ASN A 57 -31.94 -13.26 -2.38
N GLU A 58 -32.61 -13.32 -3.54
CA GLU A 58 -32.02 -13.44 -4.85
C GLU A 58 -32.24 -12.16 -5.66
N ALA A 59 -31.25 -11.81 -6.52
CA ALA A 59 -31.32 -10.59 -7.31
C ALA A 59 -32.48 -10.64 -8.31
N ILE A 60 -33.30 -9.60 -8.35
CA ILE A 60 -34.33 -9.38 -9.36
C ILE A 60 -33.70 -8.67 -10.54
N LEU A 61 -33.75 -9.28 -11.73
CA LEU A 61 -33.12 -8.78 -12.94
C LEU A 61 -34.14 -8.13 -13.87
N GLY A 62 -33.68 -7.27 -14.79
CA GLY A 62 -34.50 -6.71 -15.89
C GLY A 62 -35.41 -5.54 -15.50
N LEU A 63 -35.18 -4.89 -14.35
CA LEU A 63 -35.96 -3.74 -13.91
C LEU A 63 -35.74 -2.50 -14.78
N GLN A 64 -36.82 -1.75 -14.99
CA GLN A 64 -36.88 -0.56 -15.84
C GLN A 64 -37.16 0.70 -15.01
N LYS A 65 -37.17 1.88 -15.66
CA LYS A 65 -37.42 3.18 -14.99
C LYS A 65 -38.72 3.20 -14.17
N ASP A 66 -39.78 2.63 -14.71
CA ASP A 66 -41.09 2.63 -14.11
C ASP A 66 -41.24 1.71 -12.89
N ASP A 67 -40.22 0.93 -12.59
CA ASP A 67 -40.18 0.08 -11.42
C ASP A 67 -39.57 0.77 -10.21
N PHE A 68 -38.92 1.93 -10.39
CA PHE A 68 -38.29 2.68 -9.33
C PHE A 68 -39.04 3.97 -9.01
N GLN A 69 -39.08 4.31 -7.73
CA GLN A 69 -39.55 5.61 -7.22
C GLN A 69 -38.51 6.14 -6.24
N ILE A 70 -38.09 7.39 -6.44
CA ILE A 70 -37.17 8.09 -5.55
C ILE A 70 -37.86 9.35 -5.03
N THR A 71 -37.87 9.51 -3.71
CA THR A 71 -38.45 10.66 -3.05
C THR A 71 -37.50 11.28 -2.04
N LYS A 72 -37.60 12.60 -1.83
CA LYS A 72 -36.91 13.33 -0.78
C LYS A 72 -37.92 14.24 -0.09
N GLY A 73 -38.34 13.89 1.11
CA GLY A 73 -39.46 14.52 1.76
C GLY A 73 -40.71 14.47 0.84
N PRO A 74 -41.40 15.61 0.57
CA PRO A 74 -42.58 15.63 -0.30
C PRO A 74 -42.26 15.61 -1.80
N LYS A 75 -41.00 15.74 -2.22
CA LYS A 75 -40.60 15.83 -3.64
C LYS A 75 -40.33 14.42 -4.21
N THR A 76 -40.92 14.14 -5.38
CA THR A 76 -40.65 12.96 -6.16
C THR A 76 -39.68 13.32 -7.28
N ALA A 77 -38.60 12.52 -7.44
CA ALA A 77 -37.63 12.71 -8.48
C ALA A 77 -38.10 12.13 -9.82
N GLU A 78 -37.71 12.77 -10.91
CA GLU A 78 -37.80 12.18 -12.25
C GLU A 78 -36.66 11.16 -12.41
N ILE A 79 -36.98 9.91 -12.78
CA ILE A 79 -36.00 8.90 -13.09
C ILE A 79 -35.49 9.09 -14.53
N ILE A 80 -34.21 9.42 -14.66
CA ILE A 80 -33.59 9.71 -15.95
C ILE A 80 -33.15 8.43 -16.65
N SER A 81 -32.44 7.55 -15.93
CA SER A 81 -32.01 6.25 -16.46
C SER A 81 -31.96 5.16 -15.40
N VAL A 82 -32.13 3.93 -15.80
CA VAL A 82 -31.87 2.72 -15.02
C VAL A 82 -30.99 1.83 -15.86
N GLU A 83 -29.84 1.49 -15.35
CA GLU A 83 -28.84 0.67 -16.05
C GLU A 83 -28.44 -0.51 -15.16
N GLU A 84 -28.45 -1.71 -15.71
CA GLU A 84 -27.88 -2.87 -15.02
C GLU A 84 -26.36 -2.74 -14.96
N VAL A 85 -25.84 -2.81 -13.73
CA VAL A 85 -24.43 -2.50 -13.48
C VAL A 85 -23.67 -3.79 -13.21
N ARG A 86 -23.12 -4.38 -14.25
CA ARG A 86 -22.09 -5.41 -14.12
C ARG A 86 -20.67 -4.81 -14.10
N GLU A 87 -20.50 -3.61 -14.61
CA GLU A 87 -19.18 -3.02 -14.92
C GLU A 87 -19.00 -1.60 -14.39
N GLN A 88 -19.82 -1.10 -13.46
CA GLN A 88 -19.60 0.26 -12.99
C GLN A 88 -18.36 0.37 -12.12
N ARG A 89 -17.59 1.43 -12.39
CA ARG A 89 -16.29 1.74 -11.81
C ARG A 89 -16.36 2.75 -10.66
N ASP A 90 -17.54 3.20 -10.30
CA ASP A 90 -17.74 4.35 -9.40
C ASP A 90 -18.03 3.94 -7.94
N THR A 91 -18.29 2.67 -7.66
CA THR A 91 -18.59 2.22 -6.30
C THR A 91 -18.10 0.80 -6.06
N GLY A 92 -17.13 0.65 -5.17
CA GLY A 92 -16.56 -0.64 -4.79
C GLY A 92 -17.43 -1.40 -3.78
N LEU A 93 -17.34 -2.71 -3.83
CA LEU A 93 -17.84 -3.62 -2.83
C LEU A 93 -16.80 -3.85 -1.75
N ASN A 94 -17.24 -4.03 -0.53
CA ASN A 94 -16.40 -4.46 0.56
C ASN A 94 -16.79 -5.90 0.92
N ILE A 95 -15.93 -6.85 0.61
CA ILE A 95 -16.20 -8.28 0.76
C ILE A 95 -15.20 -8.85 1.78
N VAL A 96 -15.71 -9.61 2.74
CA VAL A 96 -14.91 -10.42 3.66
C VAL A 96 -15.19 -11.88 3.35
N LEU A 97 -14.18 -12.59 2.87
CA LEU A 97 -14.22 -14.03 2.65
C LEU A 97 -13.68 -14.72 3.91
N VAL A 98 -14.50 -15.50 4.56
CA VAL A 98 -14.12 -16.40 5.66
C VAL A 98 -14.11 -17.82 5.11
N VAL A 99 -12.93 -18.39 4.93
CA VAL A 99 -12.74 -19.66 4.22
C VAL A 99 -12.09 -20.69 5.12
N ASP A 100 -12.77 -21.78 5.28
CA ASP A 100 -12.31 -22.95 6.02
C ASP A 100 -11.15 -23.63 5.27
N ASN A 101 -9.98 -23.66 5.88
CA ASN A 101 -8.79 -24.36 5.39
C ASN A 101 -8.38 -25.51 6.35
N SER A 102 -9.34 -26.09 7.07
CA SER A 102 -9.09 -27.21 7.95
C SER A 102 -8.71 -28.49 7.19
N TYR A 103 -8.06 -29.41 7.90
CA TYR A 103 -7.61 -30.69 7.33
C TYR A 103 -8.74 -31.55 6.78
N SER A 104 -9.97 -31.42 7.32
CA SER A 104 -11.17 -32.07 6.81
C SER A 104 -11.45 -31.76 5.35
N MET A 105 -11.19 -30.54 4.90
CA MET A 105 -11.31 -30.15 3.49
C MET A 105 -10.43 -31.02 2.57
N LYS A 106 -9.21 -31.35 3.01
CA LYS A 106 -8.30 -32.25 2.28
C LYS A 106 -8.84 -33.67 2.25
N MET A 107 -9.27 -34.17 3.40
CA MET A 107 -9.82 -35.54 3.53
C MET A 107 -11.07 -35.73 2.65
N ARG A 108 -11.91 -34.73 2.54
CA ARG A 108 -13.13 -34.74 1.72
C ARG A 108 -12.88 -34.42 0.23
N LYS A 109 -11.62 -34.24 -0.18
CA LYS A 109 -11.22 -33.88 -1.54
C LYS A 109 -11.88 -32.59 -2.05
N ALA A 110 -12.21 -31.69 -1.15
CA ALA A 110 -12.96 -30.46 -1.45
C ALA A 110 -12.07 -29.28 -1.86
N ILE A 111 -10.75 -29.35 -1.65
CA ILE A 111 -9.82 -28.22 -1.90
C ILE A 111 -9.90 -27.72 -3.33
N ASN A 112 -9.67 -28.57 -4.33
CA ASN A 112 -9.68 -28.12 -5.72
C ASN A 112 -11.05 -27.60 -6.17
N PRO A 113 -12.19 -28.26 -5.86
CA PRO A 113 -13.51 -27.73 -6.17
C PRO A 113 -13.80 -26.37 -5.53
N VAL A 114 -13.45 -26.16 -4.25
CA VAL A 114 -13.69 -24.89 -3.58
C VAL A 114 -12.80 -23.79 -4.14
N LEU A 115 -11.52 -24.08 -4.43
CA LEU A 115 -10.65 -23.14 -5.10
C LEU A 115 -11.15 -22.76 -6.48
N GLY A 116 -11.63 -23.72 -7.26
CA GLY A 116 -12.23 -23.43 -8.56
C GLY A 116 -13.49 -22.57 -8.49
N ALA A 117 -14.36 -22.81 -7.50
CA ALA A 117 -15.55 -22.00 -7.27
C ALA A 117 -15.19 -20.57 -6.76
N LEU A 118 -14.18 -20.46 -5.90
CA LEU A 118 -13.66 -19.17 -5.42
C LEU A 118 -12.94 -18.41 -6.54
N ASP A 119 -12.16 -19.07 -7.39
CA ASP A 119 -11.52 -18.44 -8.56
C ASP A 119 -12.57 -17.84 -9.51
N GLU A 120 -13.67 -18.55 -9.77
CA GLU A 120 -14.79 -18.01 -10.56
C GLU A 120 -15.46 -16.81 -9.89
N PHE A 121 -15.69 -16.88 -8.58
CA PHE A 121 -16.21 -15.75 -7.79
C PHE A 121 -15.26 -14.55 -7.84
N LEU A 122 -13.97 -14.78 -7.62
CA LEU A 122 -12.94 -13.74 -7.62
C LEU A 122 -12.71 -13.13 -8.99
N SER A 123 -12.98 -13.85 -10.08
CA SER A 123 -12.90 -13.30 -11.44
C SER A 123 -13.85 -12.13 -11.69
N LEU A 124 -14.88 -11.99 -10.85
CA LEU A 124 -15.85 -10.89 -10.90
C LEU A 124 -15.45 -9.68 -10.03
N VAL A 125 -14.41 -9.82 -9.22
CA VAL A 125 -13.88 -8.73 -8.39
C VAL A 125 -13.26 -7.67 -9.30
N ARG A 126 -13.66 -6.43 -9.09
CA ARG A 126 -13.23 -5.29 -9.90
C ARG A 126 -12.11 -4.53 -9.18
N PRO A 127 -11.27 -3.76 -9.89
CA PRO A 127 -10.20 -2.97 -9.27
C PRO A 127 -10.63 -2.01 -8.16
N ILE A 128 -11.92 -1.69 -8.09
CA ILE A 128 -12.53 -0.80 -7.11
C ILE A 128 -13.08 -1.53 -5.87
N ASP A 129 -13.15 -2.85 -5.91
CA ASP A 129 -13.68 -3.66 -4.83
C ASP A 129 -12.59 -3.89 -3.77
N ASN A 130 -13.00 -4.06 -2.52
CA ASN A 130 -12.12 -4.42 -1.42
C ASN A 130 -12.46 -5.83 -0.95
N VAL A 131 -11.54 -6.76 -1.13
CA VAL A 131 -11.69 -8.12 -0.64
C VAL A 131 -10.68 -8.38 0.46
N ASN A 132 -11.17 -8.92 1.56
CA ASN A 132 -10.37 -9.39 2.68
C ASN A 132 -10.53 -10.90 2.77
N VAL A 133 -9.45 -11.63 2.94
CA VAL A 133 -9.45 -13.10 3.06
C VAL A 133 -9.00 -13.50 4.44
N ILE A 134 -9.86 -14.23 5.14
CA ILE A 134 -9.60 -14.77 6.48
C ILE A 134 -9.60 -16.29 6.40
N THR A 135 -8.58 -16.91 6.96
CA THR A 135 -8.45 -18.37 7.08
C THR A 135 -8.00 -18.74 8.48
N PHE A 136 -8.04 -20.02 8.80
CA PHE A 136 -7.57 -20.53 10.07
C PHE A 136 -6.04 -20.64 10.13
N VAL A 137 -5.50 -20.59 11.35
CA VAL A 137 -4.08 -20.80 11.65
C VAL A 137 -3.99 -21.64 12.90
N ASP A 138 -3.18 -22.70 12.89
CA ASP A 138 -2.91 -23.48 14.09
C ASP A 138 -2.07 -22.65 15.07
N PRO A 139 -2.61 -22.33 16.26
CA PRO A 139 -1.85 -21.63 17.27
C PRO A 139 -0.75 -22.59 17.79
N ARG A 140 0.45 -22.11 17.89
CA ARG A 140 1.45 -22.77 18.72
C ARG A 140 0.93 -22.77 20.16
N SER A 141 1.09 -23.89 20.87
CA SER A 141 0.61 -24.15 22.24
C SER A 141 0.34 -22.89 23.10
N GLY A 142 -0.91 -22.47 23.15
CA GLY A 142 -1.36 -21.31 23.98
C GLY A 142 -1.24 -19.93 23.35
N GLU A 143 -0.66 -19.77 22.16
CA GLU A 143 -0.46 -18.47 21.48
C GLU A 143 -1.65 -18.07 20.59
N GLN A 144 -1.78 -16.77 20.34
CA GLN A 144 -2.64 -16.17 19.31
C GLN A 144 -1.74 -15.76 18.13
N PRO A 145 -2.24 -15.67 16.89
CA PRO A 145 -3.65 -15.74 16.47
C PRO A 145 -4.11 -17.15 16.07
N ARG A 146 -5.43 -17.39 16.19
CA ARG A 146 -6.13 -18.60 15.68
C ARG A 146 -6.62 -18.46 14.25
N VAL A 147 -6.63 -17.25 13.76
CA VAL A 147 -7.06 -16.91 12.41
C VAL A 147 -6.05 -15.94 11.80
N SER A 148 -5.94 -15.98 10.49
CA SER A 148 -5.07 -15.08 9.75
C SER A 148 -5.87 -14.30 8.72
N THR A 149 -5.75 -12.98 8.75
CA THR A 149 -6.17 -12.15 7.64
C THR A 149 -5.07 -12.21 6.60
N ARG A 150 -5.23 -13.09 5.61
CA ARG A 150 -4.22 -13.38 4.58
C ARG A 150 -3.99 -12.20 3.67
N ILE A 151 -5.06 -11.53 3.30
CA ILE A 151 -5.05 -10.31 2.49
C ILE A 151 -6.06 -9.33 3.05
N THR A 152 -5.69 -8.06 3.10
CA THR A 152 -6.57 -6.93 3.43
C THR A 152 -6.74 -6.00 2.26
N GLN A 153 -7.98 -5.64 1.96
CA GLN A 153 -8.34 -4.59 0.99
C GLN A 153 -7.71 -4.76 -0.40
N SER A 154 -7.62 -5.99 -0.90
CA SER A 154 -7.14 -6.26 -2.25
C SER A 154 -8.29 -6.35 -3.25
N ALA A 155 -8.04 -5.86 -4.47
CA ALA A 155 -8.89 -6.06 -5.64
C ALA A 155 -8.21 -6.90 -6.73
N ASP A 156 -7.03 -7.45 -6.46
CA ASP A 156 -6.28 -8.28 -7.40
C ASP A 156 -6.71 -9.75 -7.28
N PRO A 157 -7.46 -10.30 -8.26
CA PRO A 157 -7.92 -11.68 -8.21
C PRO A 157 -6.77 -12.69 -8.14
N ALA A 158 -5.61 -12.39 -8.75
CA ALA A 158 -4.47 -13.29 -8.74
C ALA A 158 -3.83 -13.40 -7.36
N LEU A 159 -3.68 -12.27 -6.66
CA LEU A 159 -3.20 -12.24 -5.27
C LEU A 159 -4.18 -12.93 -4.33
N LEU A 160 -5.48 -12.70 -4.52
CA LEU A 160 -6.53 -13.32 -3.70
C LEU A 160 -6.55 -14.85 -3.89
N SER A 161 -6.49 -15.32 -5.15
CA SER A 161 -6.39 -16.74 -5.48
C SER A 161 -5.11 -17.38 -4.92
N LEU A 162 -3.98 -16.69 -5.01
CA LEU A 162 -2.71 -17.16 -4.46
C LEU A 162 -2.79 -17.35 -2.94
N ALA A 163 -3.31 -16.35 -2.22
CA ALA A 163 -3.46 -16.42 -0.77
C ALA A 163 -4.37 -17.58 -0.32
N LEU A 164 -5.43 -17.84 -1.08
CA LEU A 164 -6.31 -18.99 -0.83
C LEU A 164 -5.57 -20.32 -1.08
N LYS A 165 -4.85 -20.45 -2.19
CA LYS A 165 -4.04 -21.64 -2.50
C LYS A 165 -2.96 -21.88 -1.45
N GLU A 166 -2.28 -20.85 -1.01
CA GLU A 166 -1.29 -20.94 0.05
C GLU A 166 -1.89 -21.41 1.38
N SER A 167 -3.09 -20.95 1.74
CA SER A 167 -3.77 -21.38 2.97
C SER A 167 -4.09 -22.87 2.99
N TYR A 168 -4.31 -23.48 1.83
CA TYR A 168 -4.57 -24.92 1.71
C TYR A 168 -3.29 -25.77 1.53
N SER A 169 -2.12 -25.16 1.38
CA SER A 169 -0.83 -25.86 1.36
C SER A 169 -0.45 -26.36 2.76
N ASP A 170 -0.92 -25.68 3.79
CA ASP A 170 -0.72 -26.03 5.21
C ASP A 170 -2.08 -25.95 5.94
N PRO A 171 -2.96 -26.96 5.74
CA PRO A 171 -4.29 -26.97 6.34
C PRO A 171 -4.20 -27.16 7.85
N THR A 172 -5.09 -26.50 8.60
CA THR A 172 -5.14 -26.56 10.06
C THR A 172 -5.78 -27.84 10.58
N ASP A 173 -5.30 -28.34 11.73
CA ASP A 173 -5.91 -29.47 12.43
C ASP A 173 -7.21 -29.09 13.17
N GLY A 174 -7.46 -27.80 13.36
CA GLY A 174 -8.62 -27.26 14.06
C GLY A 174 -9.55 -26.44 13.16
N THR A 175 -10.81 -26.32 13.57
CA THR A 175 -11.82 -25.44 12.96
C THR A 175 -12.09 -24.25 13.89
N TYR A 176 -11.75 -23.05 13.45
CA TYR A 176 -11.84 -21.80 14.20
C TYR A 176 -12.86 -20.85 13.56
N LEU A 177 -14.03 -21.35 13.24
CA LEU A 177 -15.03 -20.63 12.45
C LEU A 177 -15.53 -19.35 13.13
N TYR A 178 -15.85 -19.44 14.44
CA TYR A 178 -16.38 -18.28 15.16
C TYR A 178 -15.31 -17.22 15.41
N ASP A 179 -14.06 -17.63 15.67
CA ASP A 179 -12.93 -16.68 15.76
C ASP A 179 -12.71 -15.95 14.43
N ALA A 180 -12.81 -16.66 13.29
CA ALA A 180 -12.69 -16.08 11.96
C ALA A 180 -13.85 -15.14 11.60
N MET A 181 -15.07 -15.52 11.95
CA MET A 181 -16.25 -14.68 11.77
C MET A 181 -16.17 -13.41 12.64
N GLN A 182 -15.65 -13.52 13.87
CA GLN A 182 -15.44 -12.35 14.73
C GLN A 182 -14.41 -11.38 14.13
N GLU A 183 -13.32 -11.91 13.57
CA GLU A 183 -12.34 -11.08 12.87
C GLU A 183 -12.96 -10.40 11.64
N GLY A 184 -13.76 -11.15 10.88
CA GLY A 184 -14.54 -10.59 9.76
C GLY A 184 -15.48 -9.47 10.20
N LEU A 185 -16.16 -9.62 11.32
CA LEU A 185 -17.03 -8.58 11.90
C LEU A 185 -16.24 -7.34 12.32
N LYS A 186 -15.03 -7.48 12.88
CA LYS A 186 -14.18 -6.33 13.21
C LYS A 186 -13.80 -5.56 11.95
N ILE A 187 -13.40 -6.27 10.89
CA ILE A 187 -13.08 -5.66 9.59
C ILE A 187 -14.31 -4.92 9.04
N ILE A 188 -15.47 -5.56 8.99
CA ILE A 188 -16.72 -4.96 8.49
C ILE A 188 -17.10 -3.70 9.28
N ARG A 189 -16.95 -3.73 10.60
CA ARG A 189 -17.25 -2.58 11.48
C ARG A 189 -16.27 -1.41 11.31
N SER A 190 -15.05 -1.69 10.87
CA SER A 190 -14.06 -0.64 10.56
C SER A 190 -14.29 0.05 9.21
N MET A 191 -15.10 -0.54 8.33
CA MET A 191 -15.42 0.02 7.02
C MET A 191 -16.41 1.18 7.12
N PRO A 192 -16.39 2.15 6.17
CA PRO A 192 -17.31 3.27 6.17
C PRO A 192 -18.77 2.82 6.29
N GLU A 193 -19.56 3.50 7.12
CA GLU A 193 -20.92 3.09 7.46
C GLU A 193 -21.84 2.96 6.22
N LYS A 194 -21.69 3.88 5.27
CA LYS A 194 -22.51 3.93 4.04
C LYS A 194 -22.01 3.00 2.91
N SER A 195 -20.92 2.25 3.11
CA SER A 195 -20.41 1.33 2.08
C SER A 195 -21.23 0.04 2.06
N GLN A 196 -21.33 -0.59 0.87
CA GLN A 196 -21.94 -1.93 0.76
C GLN A 196 -20.92 -2.99 1.21
N LYS A 197 -21.35 -3.82 2.15
CA LYS A 197 -20.50 -4.76 2.85
C LYS A 197 -21.10 -6.16 2.79
N PHE A 198 -20.25 -7.12 2.46
CA PHE A 198 -20.64 -8.52 2.37
C PHE A 198 -19.66 -9.40 3.15
N MET A 199 -20.21 -10.40 3.82
CA MET A 199 -19.43 -11.51 4.36
C MET A 199 -19.82 -12.78 3.62
N VAL A 200 -18.83 -13.49 3.10
CA VAL A 200 -19.04 -14.81 2.47
C VAL A 200 -18.32 -15.84 3.33
N VAL A 201 -19.07 -16.77 3.91
CA VAL A 201 -18.56 -17.78 4.82
C VAL A 201 -18.64 -19.14 4.15
N PHE A 202 -17.54 -19.87 4.17
CA PHE A 202 -17.48 -21.25 3.72
C PHE A 202 -16.90 -22.13 4.84
N SER A 203 -17.63 -23.18 5.26
CA SER A 203 -17.14 -24.15 6.22
C SER A 203 -17.65 -25.56 5.93
N ASP A 204 -16.80 -26.56 6.18
CA ASP A 204 -17.10 -27.98 6.07
C ASP A 204 -17.23 -28.69 7.42
N GLY A 205 -17.06 -27.97 8.52
CA GLY A 205 -17.05 -28.53 9.86
C GLY A 205 -17.73 -27.66 10.91
N GLU A 206 -18.13 -28.33 12.01
CA GLU A 206 -18.52 -27.63 13.22
C GLU A 206 -17.32 -26.89 13.81
N ASP A 207 -17.60 -25.74 14.39
CA ASP A 207 -16.60 -25.04 15.18
C ASP A 207 -16.21 -25.85 16.41
N ILE A 208 -14.94 -26.23 16.50
CA ILE A 208 -14.46 -27.10 17.60
C ILE A 208 -13.50 -26.34 18.50
N ASN A 209 -12.73 -25.41 17.94
CA ASN A 209 -11.54 -24.85 18.57
C ASN A 209 -11.61 -23.35 18.85
N SER A 210 -12.65 -22.64 18.42
CA SER A 210 -12.80 -21.21 18.70
C SER A 210 -12.91 -20.91 20.20
N VAL A 211 -12.32 -19.81 20.60
CA VAL A 211 -12.53 -19.19 21.91
C VAL A 211 -13.84 -18.43 21.93
N VAL A 212 -14.15 -17.79 20.85
CA VAL A 212 -15.41 -17.06 20.61
C VAL A 212 -16.57 -18.05 20.62
N LYS A 213 -17.65 -17.67 21.30
CA LYS A 213 -18.89 -18.48 21.34
C LYS A 213 -19.93 -17.86 20.41
N PRO A 214 -20.93 -18.66 19.92
CA PRO A 214 -22.00 -18.14 19.09
C PRO A 214 -22.68 -16.88 19.65
N GLY A 215 -22.86 -16.82 20.98
CA GLY A 215 -23.46 -15.70 21.67
C GLY A 215 -22.61 -14.42 21.67
N ASP A 216 -21.30 -14.53 21.43
CA ASP A 216 -20.39 -13.38 21.38
C ASP A 216 -20.42 -12.69 20.00
N LEU A 217 -20.89 -13.42 18.98
CA LEU A 217 -21.08 -12.92 17.61
C LEU A 217 -22.41 -12.17 17.49
N GLN A 218 -22.67 -11.24 18.43
CA GLN A 218 -23.94 -10.53 18.46
C GLN A 218 -24.11 -9.61 17.24
N LEU A 219 -25.15 -9.87 16.47
CA LEU A 219 -25.76 -8.90 15.60
C LEU A 219 -26.48 -7.87 16.50
N THR A 220 -26.28 -6.57 16.22
CA THR A 220 -26.95 -5.52 17.01
C THR A 220 -28.46 -5.77 17.05
N ALA A 221 -29.01 -5.95 18.24
CA ALA A 221 -30.40 -6.35 18.44
C ALA A 221 -31.45 -5.29 18.01
N SER A 222 -31.02 -4.11 17.60
CA SER A 222 -31.90 -2.97 17.27
C SER A 222 -31.50 -2.35 15.93
N GLY A 223 -32.12 -2.82 14.85
CA GLY A 223 -32.06 -2.22 13.54
C GLY A 223 -31.48 -3.12 12.44
N PRO A 224 -31.67 -2.75 11.17
CA PRO A 224 -31.10 -3.49 10.06
C PRO A 224 -29.57 -3.49 10.13
N GLN A 225 -28.97 -4.67 9.93
CA GLN A 225 -27.50 -4.79 9.86
C GLN A 225 -27.00 -4.06 8.61
N ASN A 226 -25.87 -3.38 8.74
CA ASN A 226 -25.28 -2.65 7.62
C ASN A 226 -24.39 -3.51 6.70
N PHE A 227 -24.52 -4.83 6.77
CA PHE A 227 -23.85 -5.80 5.93
C PHE A 227 -24.72 -7.02 5.68
N THR A 228 -24.39 -7.80 4.66
CA THR A 228 -25.12 -9.02 4.27
C THR A 228 -24.19 -10.21 4.28
N THR A 229 -24.64 -11.34 4.85
CA THR A 229 -23.84 -12.57 4.91
C THR A 229 -24.40 -13.66 4.00
N TYR A 230 -23.53 -14.22 3.16
CA TYR A 230 -23.79 -15.43 2.39
C TYR A 230 -22.94 -16.57 2.94
N ALA A 231 -23.55 -17.73 3.20
CA ALA A 231 -22.84 -18.85 3.77
C ALA A 231 -23.01 -20.12 2.93
N VAL A 232 -21.95 -20.89 2.80
CA VAL A 232 -21.95 -22.26 2.25
C VAL A 232 -21.69 -23.21 3.41
N ASP A 233 -22.68 -24.02 3.72
CA ASP A 233 -22.59 -25.08 4.71
C ASP A 233 -22.28 -26.42 3.99
N TYR A 234 -21.06 -26.91 4.18
CA TYR A 234 -20.60 -28.21 3.66
C TYR A 234 -20.45 -29.26 4.76
N MET A 235 -21.04 -29.01 5.92
CA MET A 235 -21.04 -29.96 7.05
C MET A 235 -21.76 -31.25 6.71
N ASP A 236 -21.24 -32.38 7.19
CA ASP A 236 -21.81 -33.70 6.97
C ASP A 236 -22.97 -34.00 7.98
N LYS A 237 -23.97 -33.11 7.95
CA LYS A 237 -25.17 -33.22 8.77
C LYS A 237 -26.44 -33.00 7.94
N PRO A 238 -27.54 -33.68 8.24
CA PRO A 238 -28.80 -33.36 7.62
C PRO A 238 -29.28 -31.97 8.06
N GLY A 239 -29.72 -31.17 7.10
CA GLY A 239 -30.18 -29.80 7.34
C GLY A 239 -29.06 -28.76 7.27
N LEU A 240 -29.40 -27.51 7.51
CA LEU A 240 -28.48 -26.38 7.60
C LEU A 240 -27.95 -26.23 9.02
N ASP A 241 -26.74 -25.74 9.17
CA ASP A 241 -26.22 -25.33 10.46
C ASP A 241 -27.07 -24.20 11.05
N PRO A 242 -27.65 -24.39 12.26
CA PRO A 242 -28.61 -23.44 12.82
C PRO A 242 -27.99 -22.07 13.11
N PHE A 243 -26.72 -22.03 13.52
CA PHE A 243 -26.02 -20.76 13.79
C PHE A 243 -25.75 -20.00 12.51
N LEU A 244 -25.14 -20.63 11.51
CA LEU A 244 -24.87 -20.00 10.22
C LEU A 244 -26.16 -19.56 9.53
N GLN A 245 -27.25 -20.33 9.68
CA GLN A 245 -28.56 -19.96 9.16
C GLN A 245 -29.08 -18.68 9.84
N ALA A 246 -29.14 -18.67 11.16
CA ALA A 246 -29.61 -17.53 11.92
C ALA A 246 -28.75 -16.28 11.65
N PHE A 247 -27.43 -16.45 11.52
CA PHE A 247 -26.51 -15.36 11.24
C PHE A 247 -26.69 -14.80 9.83
N ALA A 248 -26.77 -15.63 8.80
CA ALA A 248 -26.98 -15.20 7.42
C ALA A 248 -28.34 -14.49 7.25
N GLU A 249 -29.42 -15.11 7.74
CA GLU A 249 -30.77 -14.55 7.67
C GLU A 249 -30.89 -13.23 8.48
N GLY A 250 -30.26 -13.18 9.66
CA GLY A 250 -30.25 -11.98 10.51
C GLY A 250 -29.53 -10.78 9.89
N THR A 251 -28.63 -11.00 8.92
CA THR A 251 -27.96 -9.96 8.14
C THR A 251 -28.63 -9.71 6.78
N GLY A 252 -29.79 -10.31 6.51
CA GLY A 252 -30.51 -10.16 5.24
C GLY A 252 -29.94 -10.99 4.08
N GLY A 253 -29.03 -11.92 4.36
CA GLY A 253 -28.41 -12.78 3.37
C GLY A 253 -29.01 -14.19 3.30
N LYS A 254 -28.21 -15.15 2.87
CA LYS A 254 -28.67 -16.54 2.58
C LYS A 254 -27.59 -17.56 2.89
N ILE A 255 -28.02 -18.73 3.34
CA ILE A 255 -27.19 -19.93 3.46
C ILE A 255 -27.60 -20.97 2.42
N ARG A 256 -26.64 -21.71 1.91
CA ARG A 256 -26.85 -22.85 1.01
C ARG A 256 -26.15 -24.09 1.54
N LYS A 257 -26.81 -25.22 1.48
CA LYS A 257 -26.23 -26.52 1.76
C LYS A 257 -25.53 -27.05 0.52
N ALA A 258 -24.24 -27.31 0.62
CA ALA A 258 -23.52 -28.13 -0.34
C ALA A 258 -23.51 -29.56 0.12
N ARG A 259 -24.04 -30.48 -0.68
CA ARG A 259 -24.08 -31.92 -0.40
C ARG A 259 -22.86 -32.65 -0.95
N SER A 260 -22.27 -32.09 -1.99
CA SER A 260 -21.04 -32.55 -2.62
C SER A 260 -20.17 -31.38 -3.00
N ALA A 261 -18.91 -31.63 -3.33
CA ALA A 261 -18.00 -30.60 -3.82
C ALA A 261 -18.43 -29.99 -5.17
N ASP A 262 -19.23 -30.71 -5.96
CA ASP A 262 -19.78 -30.23 -7.23
C ASP A 262 -20.84 -29.12 -7.04
N ASP A 263 -21.41 -29.01 -5.84
CA ASP A 263 -22.39 -27.96 -5.53
C ASP A 263 -21.74 -26.58 -5.31
N PHE A 264 -20.42 -26.51 -5.09
CA PHE A 264 -19.75 -25.23 -4.77
C PHE A 264 -19.88 -24.22 -5.91
N LEU A 265 -19.55 -24.62 -7.13
CA LEU A 265 -19.57 -23.72 -8.27
C LEU A 265 -20.96 -23.13 -8.54
N PRO A 266 -22.07 -23.90 -8.59
CA PRO A 266 -23.40 -23.31 -8.74
C PRO A 266 -23.80 -22.40 -7.58
N ILE A 267 -23.46 -22.75 -6.33
CA ILE A 267 -23.77 -21.91 -5.15
C ILE A 267 -23.00 -20.58 -5.23
N PHE A 268 -21.70 -20.62 -5.49
CA PHE A 268 -20.92 -19.40 -5.61
C PHE A 268 -21.35 -18.53 -6.81
N LYS A 269 -21.76 -19.13 -7.93
CA LYS A 269 -22.36 -18.39 -9.07
C LYS A 269 -23.65 -17.68 -8.67
N GLN A 270 -24.51 -18.30 -7.87
CA GLN A 270 -25.73 -17.67 -7.37
C GLN A 270 -25.40 -16.50 -6.44
N PHE A 271 -24.44 -16.68 -5.53
CA PHE A 271 -24.01 -15.62 -4.61
C PHE A 271 -23.36 -14.46 -5.37
N SER A 272 -22.50 -14.76 -6.33
CA SER A 272 -21.85 -13.72 -7.13
C SER A 272 -22.85 -12.92 -7.93
N THR A 273 -23.86 -13.55 -8.57
CA THR A 273 -24.92 -12.83 -9.25
C THR A 273 -25.63 -11.87 -8.30
N THR A 274 -25.94 -12.30 -7.08
CA THR A 274 -26.64 -11.45 -6.10
C THR A 274 -25.74 -10.33 -5.55
N ILE A 275 -24.46 -10.61 -5.31
CA ILE A 275 -23.51 -9.65 -4.74
C ILE A 275 -23.13 -8.58 -5.76
N PHE A 276 -22.85 -8.99 -7.00
CA PHE A 276 -22.30 -8.09 -8.02
C PHE A 276 -23.39 -7.47 -8.93
N HIS A 277 -24.65 -7.92 -8.86
CA HIS A 277 -25.74 -7.35 -9.65
C HIS A 277 -26.39 -6.16 -8.96
N ARG A 278 -26.52 -5.04 -9.67
CA ARG A 278 -27.13 -3.81 -9.21
C ARG A 278 -27.71 -2.98 -10.33
N TYR A 279 -28.54 -2.03 -9.95
CA TYR A 279 -29.06 -0.99 -10.84
C TYR A 279 -28.45 0.36 -10.49
N ALA A 280 -27.89 1.04 -11.47
CA ALA A 280 -27.59 2.45 -11.39
C ALA A 280 -28.83 3.24 -11.79
N VAL A 281 -29.46 3.88 -10.82
CA VAL A 281 -30.64 4.72 -11.06
C VAL A 281 -30.21 6.17 -11.02
N THR A 282 -30.31 6.85 -12.18
CA THR A 282 -30.05 8.27 -12.31
C THR A 282 -31.38 9.01 -12.25
N PHE A 283 -31.45 10.05 -11.44
CA PHE A 283 -32.69 10.82 -11.21
C PHE A 283 -32.37 12.31 -11.05
N ARG A 284 -33.39 13.16 -11.13
CA ARG A 284 -33.29 14.59 -10.79
C ARG A 284 -34.53 15.11 -10.06
N PHE A 285 -34.34 16.04 -9.15
CA PHE A 285 -35.39 16.85 -8.63
C PHE A 285 -35.53 18.11 -9.49
N LEU A 286 -36.77 18.56 -9.69
CA LEU A 286 -37.04 19.74 -10.54
C LEU A 286 -36.38 21.00 -9.97
N ASN A 287 -35.70 21.74 -10.84
CA ASN A 287 -34.97 23.00 -10.63
C ASN A 287 -33.65 22.93 -9.84
N PRO A 288 -32.77 21.95 -10.04
CA PRO A 288 -31.41 22.07 -9.50
C PRO A 288 -30.64 23.16 -10.25
N PRO A 289 -29.73 23.89 -9.60
CA PRO A 289 -28.68 24.64 -10.28
C PRO A 289 -27.97 23.78 -11.32
N THR A 290 -27.61 24.38 -12.46
CA THR A 290 -26.93 23.66 -13.55
C THR A 290 -25.50 24.16 -13.69
N GLY A 291 -24.62 23.30 -14.13
CA GLY A 291 -23.24 23.68 -14.32
C GLY A 291 -22.41 22.59 -15.00
N THR A 292 -21.13 22.88 -15.17
CA THR A 292 -20.14 21.94 -15.71
C THR A 292 -18.92 21.93 -14.83
N LEU A 293 -18.23 20.80 -14.83
CA LEU A 293 -16.86 20.66 -14.32
C LEU A 293 -15.96 20.39 -15.51
N THR A 294 -14.75 20.92 -15.48
CA THR A 294 -13.70 20.53 -16.40
C THR A 294 -12.49 20.04 -15.61
N SER A 295 -11.76 19.10 -16.18
CA SER A 295 -10.54 18.54 -15.60
C SER A 295 -9.34 18.83 -16.51
N GLU A 296 -8.26 19.27 -15.91
CA GLU A 296 -7.00 19.57 -16.59
C GLU A 296 -5.85 18.85 -15.87
N PRO A 297 -5.08 18.01 -16.59
CA PRO A 297 -5.28 17.60 -17.98
C PRO A 297 -6.50 16.67 -18.15
N SER A 298 -7.01 16.56 -19.36
CA SER A 298 -8.08 15.63 -19.70
C SER A 298 -7.63 14.16 -19.73
N ALA A 299 -6.33 13.94 -19.82
CA ALA A 299 -5.71 12.63 -19.74
C ALA A 299 -4.34 12.70 -19.06
N ILE A 300 -4.01 11.69 -18.32
CA ILE A 300 -2.71 11.45 -17.69
C ILE A 300 -2.11 10.21 -18.36
N ASN A 301 -0.84 10.31 -18.74
CA ASN A 301 -0.11 9.16 -19.26
C ASN A 301 0.84 8.64 -18.19
N ILE A 302 0.67 7.39 -17.84
CA ILE A 302 1.52 6.66 -16.91
C ILE A 302 2.17 5.52 -17.70
N GLU A 303 3.47 5.41 -17.58
CA GLU A 303 4.23 4.36 -18.22
C GLU A 303 5.05 3.58 -17.21
N GLU A 304 5.10 2.26 -17.33
CA GLU A 304 6.08 1.47 -16.61
C GLU A 304 7.46 1.70 -17.21
N ILE A 305 8.39 2.07 -16.36
CA ILE A 305 9.81 2.19 -16.71
C ILE A 305 10.62 1.16 -15.94
N THR A 306 11.66 0.66 -16.54
CA THR A 306 12.59 -0.25 -15.87
C THR A 306 13.59 0.56 -15.06
N ILE A 307 13.68 0.27 -13.78
CA ILE A 307 14.73 0.78 -12.89
C ILE A 307 15.74 -0.34 -12.66
N VAL A 308 16.98 -0.07 -12.98
CA VAL A 308 18.11 -0.91 -12.59
C VAL A 308 18.89 -0.16 -11.53
N ASP A 309 18.78 -0.59 -10.29
CA ASP A 309 19.42 0.06 -9.15
C ASP A 309 20.64 -0.74 -8.70
N SER A 310 21.80 -0.08 -8.68
CA SER A 310 23.05 -0.61 -8.17
C SER A 310 23.39 0.12 -6.87
N SER A 311 22.78 -0.34 -5.79
CA SER A 311 22.95 0.24 -4.46
C SER A 311 24.30 -0.20 -3.87
N PRO A 312 25.07 0.74 -3.34
CA PRO A 312 26.33 0.40 -2.67
C PRO A 312 26.02 -0.33 -1.35
N LEU A 313 26.83 -1.35 -1.04
CA LEU A 313 26.76 -2.01 0.25
C LEU A 313 27.59 -1.24 1.28
N LEU A 314 26.95 -0.57 2.22
CA LEU A 314 27.63 0.05 3.35
C LEU A 314 28.09 -1.06 4.31
N ASN A 315 29.39 -1.20 4.50
CA ASN A 315 29.98 -2.30 5.28
C ASN A 315 30.04 -2.03 6.79
N TYR A 316 29.09 -1.22 7.32
CA TYR A 316 28.98 -0.87 8.73
C TYR A 316 27.67 -1.39 9.33
N VAL A 317 27.74 -1.86 10.58
CA VAL A 317 26.57 -2.19 11.39
C VAL A 317 26.65 -1.32 12.65
N TYR A 318 25.66 -0.43 12.83
CA TYR A 318 25.62 0.51 13.94
C TYR A 318 24.94 -0.09 15.16
N PHE A 319 25.43 0.30 16.34
CA PHE A 319 24.95 -0.17 17.63
C PHE A 319 24.43 1.01 18.46
N ASP A 320 23.54 0.71 19.37
CA ASP A 320 23.08 1.70 20.33
C ASP A 320 24.15 1.95 21.40
N THR A 321 24.14 3.14 21.97
CA THR A 321 25.13 3.57 22.97
C THR A 321 25.19 2.60 24.15
N GLY A 322 26.40 2.15 24.48
CA GLY A 322 26.64 1.24 25.59
C GLY A 322 26.15 -0.20 25.36
N ARG A 323 25.56 -0.52 24.20
CA ARG A 323 25.02 -1.85 23.90
C ARG A 323 25.87 -2.61 22.90
N SER A 324 25.83 -3.93 23.00
CA SER A 324 26.51 -4.87 22.08
C SER A 324 25.55 -5.77 21.32
N GLU A 325 24.25 -5.71 21.61
CA GLU A 325 23.23 -6.41 20.85
C GLU A 325 23.06 -5.75 19.48
N ILE A 326 22.88 -6.58 18.43
CA ILE A 326 22.52 -6.09 17.11
C ILE A 326 21.17 -5.38 17.25
N SER A 327 21.09 -4.14 16.81
CA SER A 327 19.88 -3.32 16.94
C SER A 327 18.73 -3.92 16.14
N ASP A 328 17.49 -3.78 16.66
CA ASP A 328 16.24 -4.22 16.00
C ASP A 328 16.00 -3.54 14.63
N ARG A 329 16.78 -2.52 14.27
CA ARG A 329 16.78 -1.93 12.92
C ARG A 329 17.25 -2.93 11.84
N TYR A 330 18.10 -3.89 12.23
CA TYR A 330 18.61 -4.90 11.31
C TYR A 330 17.72 -6.13 11.33
N VAL A 331 17.37 -6.60 10.16
CA VAL A 331 16.65 -7.86 10.00
C VAL A 331 17.61 -9.01 10.23
N THR A 332 17.38 -9.76 11.28
CA THR A 332 18.17 -10.95 11.63
C THR A 332 17.28 -12.18 11.64
N PHE A 333 17.76 -13.28 11.08
CA PHE A 333 17.11 -14.57 11.18
C PHE A 333 17.42 -15.22 12.53
N VAL A 334 16.51 -16.06 13.00
CA VAL A 334 16.69 -16.81 14.26
C VAL A 334 17.24 -18.20 13.99
N ARG A 335 16.89 -18.78 12.83
CA ARG A 335 17.23 -20.15 12.47
C ARG A 335 17.91 -20.22 11.10
N GLN A 336 18.72 -21.25 10.90
CA GLN A 336 19.44 -21.46 9.66
C GLN A 336 18.52 -21.73 8.46
N ASP A 337 17.38 -22.42 8.66
CA ASP A 337 16.43 -22.71 7.59
C ASP A 337 15.80 -21.45 6.97
N GLU A 338 15.73 -20.36 7.73
CA GLU A 338 15.26 -19.06 7.22
C GLU A 338 16.20 -18.43 6.18
N THR A 339 17.47 -18.83 6.17
CA THR A 339 18.47 -18.32 5.22
C THR A 339 18.30 -18.88 3.80
N GLU A 340 17.63 -20.03 3.65
CA GLU A 340 17.44 -20.70 2.37
C GLU A 340 16.54 -19.89 1.42
N VAL A 341 15.55 -19.20 1.96
CA VAL A 341 14.58 -18.42 1.18
C VAL A 341 15.01 -16.97 0.94
N PHE A 342 16.13 -16.55 1.55
CA PHE A 342 16.64 -15.19 1.37
C PHE A 342 17.23 -15.00 -0.03
N ALA A 343 16.80 -13.91 -0.69
CA ALA A 343 17.21 -13.53 -2.04
C ALA A 343 17.46 -12.01 -2.10
N GLU A 344 18.74 -11.61 -2.22
CA GLU A 344 19.13 -10.20 -2.22
C GLU A 344 18.59 -9.41 -3.42
N GLU A 345 18.35 -10.08 -4.54
CA GLU A 345 17.80 -9.50 -5.76
C GLU A 345 16.33 -9.05 -5.64
N LYS A 346 15.63 -9.52 -4.61
CA LYS A 346 14.25 -9.10 -4.29
C LYS A 346 14.18 -7.80 -3.49
N LEU A 347 15.30 -7.37 -2.93
CA LEU A 347 15.39 -6.14 -2.18
C LEU A 347 15.44 -4.95 -3.14
N THR A 348 14.45 -4.09 -3.14
CA THR A 348 14.35 -2.96 -4.08
C THR A 348 14.71 -1.62 -3.45
N ASP A 349 14.36 -1.41 -2.20
CA ASP A 349 14.68 -0.20 -1.45
C ASP A 349 16.09 -0.24 -0.85
N THR A 350 16.83 0.88 -0.90
CA THR A 350 18.22 0.93 -0.41
C THR A 350 18.31 0.80 1.11
N MET A 351 17.35 1.34 1.86
CA MET A 351 17.35 1.20 3.32
C MET A 351 16.99 -0.23 3.72
N GLU A 352 16.06 -0.87 3.01
CA GLU A 352 15.77 -2.29 3.19
C GLU A 352 17.01 -3.15 2.93
N LYS A 353 17.73 -2.91 1.80
CA LYS A 353 19.01 -3.59 1.50
C LYS A 353 20.00 -3.43 2.65
N TYR A 354 20.07 -2.24 3.22
CA TYR A 354 20.98 -1.97 4.33
C TYR A 354 20.53 -2.68 5.62
N HIS A 355 19.26 -2.66 5.95
CA HIS A 355 18.74 -3.39 7.12
C HIS A 355 18.95 -4.91 7.01
N GLN A 356 19.09 -5.42 5.80
CA GLN A 356 19.41 -6.82 5.48
C GLN A 356 20.94 -7.07 5.32
N ILE A 357 21.81 -6.12 5.66
CA ILE A 357 23.25 -6.20 5.36
C ILE A 357 23.90 -7.49 5.85
N LEU A 358 23.55 -7.93 7.06
CA LEU A 358 24.10 -9.18 7.62
C LEU A 358 23.63 -10.40 6.82
N ASN A 359 22.40 -10.37 6.30
CA ASN A 359 21.86 -11.43 5.48
C ASN A 359 22.50 -11.45 4.08
N VAL A 360 22.71 -10.27 3.48
CA VAL A 360 23.42 -10.15 2.20
C VAL A 360 24.84 -10.69 2.31
N ILE A 361 25.60 -10.25 3.30
CA ILE A 361 26.97 -10.71 3.51
C ILE A 361 26.98 -12.22 3.83
N GLY A 362 26.09 -12.71 4.69
CA GLY A 362 25.96 -14.12 5.03
C GLY A 362 25.69 -15.00 3.81
N LYS A 363 24.74 -14.62 2.96
CA LYS A 363 24.40 -15.31 1.71
C LYS A 363 25.61 -15.38 0.78
N ARG A 364 26.29 -14.25 0.59
CA ARG A 364 27.48 -14.15 -0.29
C ARG A 364 28.63 -14.98 0.23
N LEU A 365 28.84 -15.06 1.56
CA LEU A 365 29.85 -15.93 2.17
C LEU A 365 29.54 -17.42 1.97
N VAL A 366 28.26 -17.81 2.01
CA VAL A 366 27.84 -19.18 1.71
C VAL A 366 28.13 -19.52 0.23
N MET A 367 27.85 -18.58 -0.67
CA MET A 367 28.04 -18.78 -2.12
C MET A 367 29.52 -18.72 -2.56
N ASN A 368 30.40 -18.12 -1.75
CA ASN A 368 31.83 -17.98 -2.03
C ASN A 368 32.64 -18.58 -0.86
N PRO A 369 32.84 -19.92 -0.83
CA PRO A 369 33.45 -20.60 0.30
C PRO A 369 34.93 -20.20 0.58
N GLU A 370 35.63 -19.69 -0.41
CA GLU A 370 37.00 -19.20 -0.31
C GLU A 370 37.11 -17.80 0.33
N ALA A 371 36.06 -17.02 0.32
CA ALA A 371 36.09 -15.67 0.84
C ALA A 371 36.23 -15.63 2.36
N ARG A 372 37.02 -14.68 2.83
CA ARG A 372 37.24 -14.40 4.25
C ARG A 372 36.78 -12.98 4.58
N ILE A 373 36.40 -12.77 5.84
CA ILE A 373 36.03 -11.45 6.33
C ILE A 373 36.79 -11.11 7.62
N SER A 374 37.01 -9.81 7.81
CA SER A 374 37.47 -9.24 9.06
C SER A 374 36.31 -8.41 9.68
N ILE A 375 36.01 -8.67 10.94
CA ILE A 375 34.96 -8.06 11.73
C ILE A 375 35.62 -7.20 12.78
N VAL A 376 35.51 -5.87 12.65
CA VAL A 376 36.19 -4.90 13.51
C VAL A 376 35.16 -4.19 14.37
N GLY A 377 35.11 -4.48 15.65
CA GLY A 377 34.24 -3.79 16.59
C GLY A 377 34.82 -2.44 17.00
N CYS A 378 33.97 -1.42 17.04
CA CYS A 378 34.35 -0.07 17.41
C CYS A 378 33.39 0.53 18.45
N ASN A 379 33.86 1.58 19.13
CA ASN A 379 33.07 2.39 20.05
C ASN A 379 33.36 3.88 19.81
N SER A 380 32.62 4.76 20.44
CA SER A 380 32.76 6.20 20.30
C SER A 380 33.98 6.80 21.03
N ASN A 381 34.59 6.03 21.93
CA ASN A 381 35.70 6.43 22.81
C ASN A 381 35.46 7.72 23.63
N ILE A 382 34.21 8.06 23.87
CA ILE A 382 33.81 9.19 24.75
C ILE A 382 32.68 8.76 25.66
N GLY A 383 32.42 9.60 26.71
CA GLY A 383 31.34 9.30 27.65
C GLY A 383 31.51 7.93 28.31
N GLU A 384 30.43 7.17 28.37
CA GLU A 384 30.39 5.81 28.91
C GLU A 384 31.17 4.79 28.09
N GLU A 385 31.45 5.05 26.83
CA GLU A 385 32.23 4.16 25.95
C GLU A 385 33.72 4.46 25.93
N LYS A 386 34.17 5.44 26.71
CA LYS A 386 35.58 5.82 26.75
C LYS A 386 36.47 4.66 27.21
N GLY A 387 37.38 4.22 26.31
CA GLY A 387 38.29 3.13 26.58
C GLY A 387 37.67 1.73 26.66
N GLN A 388 36.39 1.59 26.29
CA GLN A 388 35.62 0.34 26.43
C GLN A 388 35.92 -0.66 25.29
N MET A 389 37.18 -1.13 25.24
CA MET A 389 37.59 -2.17 24.25
C MET A 389 36.78 -3.45 24.35
N ALA A 390 36.34 -3.81 25.57
CA ALA A 390 35.51 -4.99 25.78
C ALA A 390 34.14 -4.85 25.09
N LEU A 391 33.55 -3.66 25.11
CA LEU A 391 32.30 -3.37 24.41
C LEU A 391 32.49 -3.52 22.88
N SER A 392 33.55 -2.92 22.33
CA SER A 392 33.90 -3.07 20.91
C SER A 392 34.06 -4.54 20.52
N ARG A 393 34.76 -5.32 21.35
CA ARG A 393 34.91 -6.76 21.14
C ARG A 393 33.57 -7.48 21.18
N SER A 394 32.73 -7.18 22.15
CA SER A 394 31.41 -7.81 22.29
C SER A 394 30.52 -7.53 21.09
N ARG A 395 30.55 -6.31 20.53
CA ARG A 395 29.84 -5.96 19.29
C ARG A 395 30.29 -6.83 18.10
N ALA A 396 31.60 -6.97 17.92
CA ALA A 396 32.14 -7.81 16.86
C ALA A 396 31.82 -9.28 17.05
N ASP A 397 31.89 -9.78 18.29
CA ASP A 397 31.55 -11.16 18.64
C ASP A 397 30.06 -11.48 18.37
N LYS A 398 29.13 -10.50 18.53
CA LYS A 398 27.71 -10.68 18.17
C LYS A 398 27.53 -10.86 16.66
N VAL A 399 28.20 -10.03 15.85
CA VAL A 399 28.17 -10.16 14.38
C VAL A 399 28.82 -11.49 13.94
N PHE A 400 29.96 -11.86 14.54
CA PHE A 400 30.59 -13.15 14.31
C PHE A 400 29.65 -14.33 14.64
N ALA A 401 28.99 -14.27 15.82
CA ALA A 401 28.06 -15.30 16.25
C ALA A 401 26.88 -15.43 15.28
N TYR A 402 26.37 -14.32 14.76
CA TYR A 402 25.33 -14.33 13.75
C TYR A 402 25.74 -15.08 12.49
N PHE A 403 26.90 -14.77 11.92
CA PHE A 403 27.40 -15.48 10.74
C PHE A 403 27.68 -16.95 11.02
N ARG A 404 28.24 -17.26 12.18
CA ARG A 404 28.57 -18.65 12.55
C ARG A 404 27.32 -19.51 12.74
N TYR A 405 26.38 -19.05 13.56
CA TYR A 405 25.26 -19.88 14.02
C TYR A 405 24.02 -19.82 13.12
N VAL A 406 23.79 -18.70 12.47
CA VAL A 406 22.65 -18.54 11.58
C VAL A 406 23.04 -18.88 10.13
N TRP A 407 24.16 -18.38 9.65
CA TRP A 407 24.60 -18.59 8.28
C TRP A 407 25.55 -19.80 8.12
N GLY A 408 25.98 -20.43 9.20
CA GLY A 408 26.85 -21.60 9.17
C GLY A 408 28.27 -21.33 8.66
N ILE A 409 28.75 -20.09 8.75
CA ILE A 409 30.06 -19.70 8.26
C ILE A 409 31.16 -20.30 9.18
N ASP A 410 32.16 -20.96 8.56
CA ASP A 410 33.30 -21.53 9.31
C ASP A 410 34.06 -20.42 10.04
N PRO A 411 34.31 -20.59 11.36
CA PRO A 411 35.09 -19.64 12.15
C PRO A 411 36.46 -19.27 11.58
N SER A 412 37.13 -20.19 10.89
CA SER A 412 38.45 -19.95 10.28
C SER A 412 38.42 -18.92 9.16
N ARG A 413 37.26 -18.58 8.67
CA ARG A 413 37.03 -17.59 7.61
C ARG A 413 36.73 -16.17 8.16
N MET A 414 36.67 -16.01 9.47
CA MET A 414 36.26 -14.78 10.11
C MET A 414 37.28 -14.34 11.17
N ASP A 415 37.97 -13.25 10.90
CA ASP A 415 38.88 -12.62 11.87
C ASP A 415 38.14 -11.56 12.68
N VAL A 416 38.22 -11.65 14.01
CA VAL A 416 37.52 -10.70 14.90
C VAL A 416 38.53 -9.84 15.63
N THR A 417 38.42 -8.53 15.46
CA THR A 417 39.25 -7.53 16.14
C THR A 417 38.42 -6.47 16.79
N ALA A 418 39.01 -5.69 17.68
CA ALA A 418 38.35 -4.60 18.34
C ALA A 418 39.29 -3.40 18.49
N GLN A 419 38.70 -2.22 18.40
CA GLN A 419 39.41 -0.95 18.61
C GLN A 419 38.44 0.08 19.23
N ASN A 420 38.97 1.16 19.77
CA ASN A 420 38.10 2.19 20.31
C ASN A 420 37.36 2.95 19.19
N LEU A 421 38.09 3.74 18.41
CA LEU A 421 37.49 4.45 17.28
C LEU A 421 37.64 3.67 15.98
N PRO A 422 36.71 3.81 15.03
CA PRO A 422 36.88 3.32 13.66
C PRO A 422 38.16 3.88 13.01
N ASN A 423 38.67 3.22 11.96
CA ASN A 423 39.83 3.70 11.21
C ASN A 423 39.58 5.08 10.57
N VAL A 424 38.34 5.30 10.14
CA VAL A 424 37.87 6.61 9.64
C VAL A 424 36.71 7.05 10.56
N PRO A 425 37.01 7.76 11.66
CA PRO A 425 35.99 8.16 12.62
C PRO A 425 35.17 9.33 12.12
N SER A 426 33.88 9.32 12.44
CA SER A 426 33.03 10.50 12.37
C SER A 426 33.39 11.48 13.49
N THR A 427 33.05 12.76 13.30
CA THR A 427 33.38 13.82 14.27
C THR A 427 32.71 13.57 15.63
N SER A 428 33.49 13.56 16.70
CA SER A 428 32.95 13.44 18.08
C SER A 428 32.46 14.78 18.65
N ARG A 429 32.41 15.85 17.84
CA ARG A 429 31.96 17.16 18.28
C ARG A 429 30.45 17.34 18.34
N VAL A 430 29.72 16.45 17.66
CA VAL A 430 28.26 16.42 17.61
C VAL A 430 27.75 15.02 17.96
N PRO A 431 26.56 14.91 18.56
CA PRO A 431 25.98 13.62 18.98
C PRO A 431 25.88 12.62 17.83
N GLU A 432 25.51 13.07 16.64
CA GLU A 432 25.34 12.26 15.45
C GLU A 432 26.63 11.55 15.06
N GLY A 433 27.74 12.26 15.10
CA GLY A 433 29.05 11.69 14.79
C GLY A 433 29.55 10.73 15.86
N VAL A 434 29.18 10.95 17.13
CA VAL A 434 29.44 10.00 18.23
C VAL A 434 28.75 8.68 17.96
N ILE A 435 27.46 8.72 17.62
CA ILE A 435 26.66 7.53 17.31
C ILE A 435 27.25 6.79 16.10
N GLU A 436 27.74 7.48 15.09
CA GLU A 436 28.34 6.87 13.91
C GLU A 436 29.64 6.11 14.20
N ASN A 437 30.34 6.40 15.30
CA ASN A 437 31.53 5.66 15.72
C ASN A 437 31.18 4.34 16.45
N GLN A 438 29.93 4.17 16.89
CA GLN A 438 29.42 3.01 17.60
C GLN A 438 29.01 1.92 16.59
N ARG A 439 29.99 1.30 15.92
CA ARG A 439 29.73 0.37 14.83
C ARG A 439 30.66 -0.82 14.80
N VAL A 440 30.25 -1.82 14.04
CA VAL A 440 31.13 -2.88 13.55
C VAL A 440 31.40 -2.61 12.08
N GLU A 441 32.65 -2.69 11.68
CA GLU A 441 33.09 -2.60 10.29
C GLU A 441 33.43 -4.01 9.78
N ILE A 442 32.92 -4.36 8.59
CA ILE A 442 33.15 -5.65 7.95
C ILE A 442 33.99 -5.42 6.69
N TYR A 443 35.11 -6.09 6.60
CA TYR A 443 35.99 -6.07 5.44
C TYR A 443 36.06 -7.46 4.84
N SER A 444 36.36 -7.58 3.56
CA SER A 444 36.58 -8.88 2.90
C SER A 444 37.75 -8.79 1.94
N ASP A 445 38.51 -9.89 1.83
CA ASP A 445 39.52 -10.08 0.83
C ASP A 445 38.94 -10.44 -0.56
N HIS A 446 37.65 -10.81 -0.59
CA HIS A 446 36.96 -11.19 -1.82
C HIS A 446 36.01 -10.06 -2.27
N PRO A 447 36.17 -9.52 -3.49
CA PRO A 447 35.46 -8.33 -3.93
C PRO A 447 33.94 -8.52 -4.00
N VAL A 448 33.43 -9.73 -4.23
CA VAL A 448 32.00 -10.03 -4.34
C VAL A 448 31.26 -9.83 -3.03
N ILE A 449 31.92 -10.08 -1.88
CA ILE A 449 31.24 -10.02 -0.56
C ILE A 449 30.66 -8.63 -0.28
N LEU A 450 31.41 -7.60 -0.65
CA LEU A 450 31.02 -6.21 -0.42
C LEU A 450 30.67 -5.46 -1.71
N ASP A 451 30.40 -6.17 -2.82
CA ASP A 451 29.98 -5.54 -4.07
C ASP A 451 28.58 -4.90 -3.94
N THR A 452 28.21 -4.07 -4.90
CA THR A 452 26.89 -3.46 -4.96
C THR A 452 25.79 -4.51 -5.02
N ILE A 453 24.63 -4.18 -4.43
CA ILE A 453 23.42 -4.98 -4.59
C ILE A 453 22.69 -4.46 -5.82
N LYS A 454 22.47 -5.32 -6.79
CA LYS A 454 21.73 -4.98 -8.01
C LYS A 454 20.30 -5.46 -7.91
N SER A 455 19.37 -4.58 -8.13
CA SER A 455 17.96 -4.91 -8.25
C SER A 455 17.39 -4.31 -9.52
N THR A 456 16.45 -5.03 -10.12
CA THR A 456 15.69 -4.55 -11.28
C THR A 456 14.22 -4.61 -10.93
N TYR A 457 13.53 -3.50 -11.05
CA TYR A 457 12.11 -3.40 -10.77
C TYR A 457 11.43 -2.42 -11.72
N MET A 458 10.12 -2.51 -11.78
CA MET A 458 9.30 -1.57 -12.53
C MET A 458 8.87 -0.43 -11.63
N GLN A 459 8.83 0.76 -12.18
CA GLN A 459 8.32 1.96 -11.54
C GLN A 459 7.39 2.68 -12.51
N GLU A 460 6.28 3.15 -12.00
CA GLU A 460 5.36 3.99 -12.78
C GLU A 460 5.90 5.42 -12.87
N ASN A 461 5.97 5.91 -14.09
CA ASN A 461 6.35 7.29 -14.40
C ASN A 461 5.14 8.05 -14.95
N CYS A 462 4.77 9.12 -14.30
CA CYS A 462 3.63 9.96 -14.66
C CYS A 462 4.07 11.24 -15.36
N ASP A 463 3.39 11.63 -16.43
CA ASP A 463 3.69 12.84 -17.21
C ASP A 463 3.18 14.12 -16.55
N THR A 464 2.35 14.03 -15.51
CA THR A 464 1.82 15.18 -14.78
C THR A 464 2.00 15.03 -13.26
N LYS A 465 2.06 16.16 -12.57
CA LYS A 465 2.21 16.20 -11.11
C LYS A 465 0.92 16.50 -10.38
N GLU A 466 -0.06 17.09 -11.07
CA GLU A 466 -1.30 17.57 -10.47
C GLU A 466 -2.49 17.47 -11.44
N ILE A 467 -3.69 17.39 -10.89
CA ILE A 467 -4.97 17.52 -11.59
C ILE A 467 -5.63 18.80 -11.10
N ARG A 468 -6.21 19.56 -12.02
CA ARG A 468 -6.96 20.77 -11.74
C ARG A 468 -8.40 20.59 -12.16
N ILE A 469 -9.33 20.78 -11.23
CA ILE A 469 -10.76 20.75 -11.47
C ILE A 469 -11.30 22.18 -11.47
N VAL A 470 -11.94 22.57 -12.56
CA VAL A 470 -12.52 23.91 -12.73
C VAL A 470 -14.04 23.81 -12.77
N PRO A 471 -14.74 24.32 -11.73
CA PRO A 471 -16.19 24.36 -11.69
C PRO A 471 -16.74 25.59 -12.42
N ALA A 472 -17.78 25.39 -13.22
CA ALA A 472 -18.58 26.47 -13.83
C ALA A 472 -20.05 26.21 -13.51
N ILE A 473 -20.52 26.72 -12.37
CA ILE A 473 -21.88 26.49 -11.88
C ILE A 473 -22.66 27.80 -11.93
N ALA A 474 -23.75 27.78 -12.67
CA ALA A 474 -24.72 28.87 -12.70
C ALA A 474 -25.76 28.66 -11.59
N THR A 475 -25.75 29.52 -10.61
CA THR A 475 -26.75 29.56 -9.54
C THR A 475 -27.49 30.87 -9.58
N GLN A 476 -28.79 30.87 -9.25
CA GLN A 476 -29.57 32.08 -9.08
C GLN A 476 -29.33 32.72 -7.71
N THR A 477 -28.85 31.93 -6.75
CA THR A 477 -28.57 32.35 -5.37
C THR A 477 -27.23 31.84 -4.91
N VAL A 478 -26.67 32.43 -3.84
CA VAL A 478 -25.38 31.99 -3.26
C VAL A 478 -25.53 30.59 -2.71
N LEU A 479 -24.47 29.77 -2.86
CA LEU A 479 -24.45 28.43 -2.33
C LEU A 479 -24.39 28.46 -0.80
N ALA A 480 -25.33 27.81 -0.15
CA ALA A 480 -25.28 27.60 1.29
C ALA A 480 -24.14 26.65 1.67
N LYS A 481 -23.97 25.63 0.85
CA LYS A 481 -22.89 24.63 1.01
C LYS A 481 -22.62 23.90 -0.31
N TRP A 482 -21.40 23.43 -0.47
CA TRP A 482 -20.99 22.60 -1.60
C TRP A 482 -20.00 21.54 -1.16
N GLN A 483 -19.92 20.45 -1.91
CA GLN A 483 -18.98 19.36 -1.73
C GLN A 483 -18.48 18.93 -3.10
N LEU A 484 -17.16 18.93 -3.28
CA LEU A 484 -16.47 18.35 -4.42
C LEU A 484 -15.89 17.00 -4.01
N LYS A 485 -16.21 15.96 -4.76
CA LYS A 485 -15.64 14.62 -4.61
C LYS A 485 -14.80 14.27 -5.80
N LEU A 486 -13.62 13.73 -5.55
CA LEU A 486 -12.82 13.03 -6.52
C LEU A 486 -13.02 11.53 -6.34
N LEU A 487 -13.33 10.86 -7.43
CA LEU A 487 -13.57 9.42 -7.49
C LEU A 487 -12.54 8.80 -8.44
N GLY A 488 -11.90 7.75 -8.02
CA GLY A 488 -10.99 6.96 -8.85
C GLY A 488 -11.34 5.49 -8.77
N GLY A 489 -11.58 4.87 -9.92
CA GLY A 489 -12.02 3.48 -9.94
C GLY A 489 -13.28 3.23 -9.09
N GLY A 490 -14.17 4.22 -8.96
CA GLY A 490 -15.41 4.16 -8.19
C GLY A 490 -15.26 4.25 -6.67
N LYS A 491 -14.06 4.53 -6.17
CA LYS A 491 -13.81 4.85 -4.76
C LYS A 491 -13.63 6.34 -4.60
N GLU A 492 -14.10 6.87 -3.47
CA GLU A 492 -13.78 8.23 -3.09
C GLU A 492 -12.29 8.34 -2.76
N LEU A 493 -11.58 9.21 -3.49
CA LEU A 493 -10.18 9.52 -3.25
C LEU A 493 -10.04 10.67 -2.27
N LEU A 494 -10.77 11.75 -2.54
CA LEU A 494 -10.72 12.99 -1.76
C LEU A 494 -12.06 13.69 -1.80
N THR A 495 -12.36 14.37 -0.72
CA THR A 495 -13.49 15.30 -0.63
C THR A 495 -13.02 16.69 -0.19
N ARG A 496 -13.56 17.71 -0.81
CA ARG A 496 -13.45 19.13 -0.40
C ARG A 496 -14.81 19.70 -0.18
N GLU A 497 -15.00 20.44 0.88
CA GLU A 497 -16.27 21.04 1.26
C GLU A 497 -16.10 22.53 1.52
N GLY A 498 -17.17 23.26 1.36
CA GLY A 498 -17.20 24.68 1.66
C GLY A 498 -18.58 25.31 1.60
N THR A 499 -18.61 26.60 1.86
CA THR A 499 -19.81 27.44 1.82
C THR A 499 -19.57 28.65 0.93
N GLY A 500 -20.61 29.24 0.38
CA GLY A 500 -20.51 30.41 -0.49
C GLY A 500 -19.99 30.06 -1.88
N ASN A 501 -19.28 31.01 -2.50
CA ASN A 501 -18.81 30.87 -3.87
C ASN A 501 -17.76 29.76 -3.99
N LEU A 502 -17.83 29.02 -5.07
CA LEU A 502 -16.81 28.01 -5.39
C LEU A 502 -15.46 28.66 -5.70
N PRO A 503 -14.35 28.04 -5.33
CA PRO A 503 -13.03 28.41 -5.83
C PRO A 503 -12.99 28.38 -7.36
N GLN A 504 -12.11 29.22 -7.96
CA GLN A 504 -11.93 29.22 -9.41
C GLN A 504 -11.41 27.87 -9.93
N SER A 505 -10.60 27.17 -9.12
CA SER A 505 -10.15 25.82 -9.40
C SER A 505 -9.74 25.10 -8.11
N PHE A 506 -9.80 23.77 -8.16
CA PHE A 506 -9.26 22.87 -7.14
C PHE A 506 -8.03 22.17 -7.73
N VAL A 507 -6.93 22.17 -7.01
CA VAL A 507 -5.67 21.52 -7.43
C VAL A 507 -5.39 20.34 -6.51
N PHE A 508 -5.04 19.20 -7.09
CA PHE A 508 -4.73 17.94 -6.40
C PHE A 508 -3.44 17.37 -6.98
N ASP A 509 -2.43 17.19 -6.15
CA ASP A 509 -1.19 16.52 -6.51
C ASP A 509 -1.34 14.99 -6.47
N MET A 510 -0.40 14.27 -7.07
CA MET A 510 -0.43 12.81 -7.14
C MET A 510 -0.34 12.15 -5.77
N GLU A 511 0.36 12.74 -4.82
CA GLU A 511 0.47 12.27 -3.44
C GLU A 511 -0.90 12.24 -2.75
N SER A 512 -1.66 13.33 -2.88
CA SER A 512 -3.03 13.43 -2.34
C SER A 512 -4.01 12.43 -2.96
N LEU A 513 -3.70 11.95 -4.18
CA LEU A 513 -4.47 10.92 -4.88
C LEU A 513 -4.02 9.50 -4.52
N GLY A 514 -3.12 9.36 -3.55
CA GLY A 514 -2.60 8.08 -3.09
C GLY A 514 -1.36 7.59 -3.84
N GLY A 515 -0.70 8.48 -4.60
CA GLY A 515 0.51 8.20 -5.37
C GLY A 515 0.26 7.67 -6.78
N VAL A 516 1.29 7.73 -7.60
CA VAL A 516 1.22 7.37 -9.04
C VAL A 516 0.76 5.91 -9.23
N HIS A 517 1.22 5.00 -8.36
CA HIS A 517 0.83 3.59 -8.41
C HIS A 517 -0.68 3.40 -8.29
N ASN A 518 -1.30 4.02 -7.30
CA ASN A 518 -2.75 3.92 -7.11
C ASN A 518 -3.52 4.55 -8.28
N VAL A 519 -3.03 5.68 -8.81
CA VAL A 519 -3.62 6.33 -9.99
C VAL A 519 -3.51 5.43 -11.23
N ALA A 520 -2.39 4.73 -11.41
CA ALA A 520 -2.18 3.79 -12.53
C ALA A 520 -3.16 2.61 -12.55
N LEU A 521 -3.72 2.25 -11.38
CA LEU A 521 -4.72 1.17 -11.26
C LEU A 521 -6.13 1.63 -11.66
N MET A 522 -6.33 2.90 -11.98
CA MET A 522 -7.62 3.48 -12.34
C MET A 522 -7.69 3.67 -13.86
N ASP A 523 -8.90 3.61 -14.42
CA ASP A 523 -9.08 3.98 -15.82
C ASP A 523 -9.30 5.48 -16.00
N GLN A 524 -9.88 6.10 -14.96
CA GLN A 524 -10.14 7.53 -14.93
C GLN A 524 -10.31 8.03 -13.49
N ILE A 525 -10.05 9.31 -13.31
CA ILE A 525 -10.44 10.06 -12.13
C ILE A 525 -11.59 10.97 -12.54
N THR A 526 -12.70 10.89 -11.80
CA THR A 526 -13.87 11.73 -12.03
C THR A 526 -14.04 12.71 -10.87
N ALA A 527 -14.47 13.91 -11.18
CA ALA A 527 -14.84 14.91 -10.19
C ALA A 527 -16.33 15.18 -10.26
N GLU A 528 -16.98 15.11 -9.12
CA GLU A 528 -18.38 15.43 -8.96
C GLU A 528 -18.52 16.56 -7.96
N ILE A 529 -19.40 17.52 -8.26
CA ILE A 529 -19.70 18.58 -7.31
C ILE A 529 -21.20 18.61 -7.04
N SER A 530 -21.51 18.71 -5.78
CA SER A 530 -22.87 18.81 -5.28
C SER A 530 -22.97 19.97 -4.29
N GLY A 531 -24.16 20.41 -4.07
CA GLY A 531 -24.38 21.49 -3.11
C GLY A 531 -25.87 21.85 -2.94
N GLN A 532 -26.07 22.87 -2.13
CA GLN A 532 -27.37 23.44 -1.85
C GLN A 532 -27.24 24.96 -1.88
N ASP A 533 -28.19 25.61 -2.50
CA ASP A 533 -28.30 27.06 -2.44
C ASP A 533 -29.01 27.54 -1.17
N ASN A 534 -29.07 28.86 -0.96
CA ASN A 534 -29.72 29.44 0.21
C ASN A 534 -31.27 29.30 0.19
N GLU A 535 -31.83 28.87 -0.94
CA GLU A 535 -33.26 28.58 -1.06
C GLU A 535 -33.59 27.11 -0.78
N GLY A 536 -32.56 26.31 -0.50
CA GLY A 536 -32.70 24.88 -0.22
C GLY A 536 -32.74 24.02 -1.47
N ASN A 537 -32.50 24.57 -2.67
CA ASN A 537 -32.40 23.80 -3.90
C ASN A 537 -31.06 23.04 -3.92
N VAL A 538 -31.15 21.76 -4.06
CA VAL A 538 -29.98 20.87 -4.13
C VAL A 538 -29.57 20.71 -5.58
N PHE A 539 -28.26 20.70 -5.87
CA PHE A 539 -27.74 20.47 -7.19
C PHE A 539 -26.62 19.44 -7.18
N THR A 540 -26.49 18.73 -8.28
CA THR A 540 -25.30 17.96 -8.63
C THR A 540 -25.01 18.23 -10.10
N VAL A 541 -23.74 18.38 -10.44
CA VAL A 541 -23.35 18.55 -11.85
C VAL A 541 -23.53 17.22 -12.57
N SER A 542 -24.41 17.21 -13.57
CA SER A 542 -24.77 16.00 -14.33
C SER A 542 -23.68 15.49 -15.27
N THR A 543 -22.67 16.31 -15.54
CA THR A 543 -21.53 15.95 -16.38
C THR A 543 -20.28 16.02 -15.52
N PRO A 544 -19.83 14.92 -14.94
CA PRO A 544 -18.62 14.90 -14.15
C PRO A 544 -17.40 15.21 -15.02
N ALA A 545 -16.47 16.00 -14.49
CA ALA A 545 -15.17 16.17 -15.12
C ALA A 545 -14.40 14.86 -14.97
N SER A 546 -13.81 14.40 -16.04
CA SER A 546 -12.97 13.20 -16.00
C SER A 546 -11.58 13.45 -16.58
N THR A 547 -10.60 12.93 -15.88
CA THR A 547 -9.23 12.76 -16.39
C THR A 547 -9.04 11.29 -16.72
N LYS A 548 -8.82 10.98 -17.98
CA LYS A 548 -8.55 9.61 -18.41
C LYS A 548 -7.15 9.20 -17.96
N ILE A 549 -6.98 8.00 -17.49
CA ILE A 549 -5.68 7.43 -17.17
C ILE A 549 -5.29 6.48 -18.29
N ASN A 550 -4.20 6.83 -18.97
CA ASN A 550 -3.60 5.98 -20.01
C ASN A 550 -2.39 5.31 -19.37
N PHE A 551 -2.58 4.15 -18.79
CA PHE A 551 -1.48 3.36 -18.27
C PHE A 551 -1.01 2.36 -19.32
N ILE A 552 0.29 2.39 -19.62
CA ILE A 552 0.91 1.49 -20.59
C ILE A 552 1.98 0.69 -19.87
N ARG A 553 1.76 -0.61 -19.76
CA ARG A 553 2.73 -1.55 -19.20
C ARG A 553 3.91 -1.76 -20.15
N ARG A 554 5.07 -2.10 -19.58
CA ARG A 554 6.26 -2.41 -20.39
C ARG A 554 6.00 -3.52 -21.41
N GLU A 555 5.30 -4.58 -21.00
CA GLU A 555 4.96 -5.71 -21.89
C GLU A 555 4.09 -5.29 -23.09
N GLU A 556 3.14 -4.39 -22.88
CA GLU A 556 2.29 -3.83 -23.93
C GLU A 556 3.10 -2.97 -24.91
N ARG A 557 4.05 -2.18 -24.42
CA ARG A 557 4.98 -1.41 -25.24
C ARG A 557 5.85 -2.32 -26.11
N MET A 558 6.40 -3.37 -25.51
CA MET A 558 7.20 -4.36 -26.24
C MET A 558 6.37 -5.04 -27.32
N ALA A 559 5.13 -5.43 -27.03
CA ALA A 559 4.21 -6.02 -28.02
C ALA A 559 3.89 -5.08 -29.18
N GLN A 560 3.80 -3.77 -28.89
CA GLN A 560 3.56 -2.71 -29.88
C GLN A 560 4.83 -2.20 -30.57
N LYS A 561 6.02 -2.73 -30.21
CA LYS A 561 7.34 -2.27 -30.68
C LYS A 561 7.60 -0.78 -30.38
N ILE A 562 7.09 -0.30 -29.27
CA ILE A 562 7.34 1.07 -28.76
C ILE A 562 8.51 1.01 -27.78
N ALA A 563 9.49 1.89 -27.96
CA ALA A 563 10.65 1.99 -27.07
C ALA A 563 10.23 2.23 -25.61
N SER A 564 10.85 1.50 -24.69
CA SER A 564 10.63 1.61 -23.25
C SER A 564 11.76 2.37 -22.60
N LYS A 565 11.47 3.25 -21.62
CA LYS A 565 12.47 3.94 -20.85
C LYS A 565 13.12 3.02 -19.83
N VAL A 566 14.42 3.14 -19.70
CA VAL A 566 15.23 2.49 -18.67
C VAL A 566 16.02 3.53 -17.91
N ILE A 567 16.04 3.43 -16.60
CA ILE A 567 16.84 4.24 -15.71
C ILE A 567 17.76 3.34 -14.92
N GLU A 568 19.06 3.53 -15.07
CA GLU A 568 20.07 2.84 -14.26
C GLU A 568 20.62 3.81 -13.21
N LYS A 569 20.65 3.41 -11.96
CA LYS A 569 21.18 4.21 -10.84
C LYS A 569 22.40 3.51 -10.25
N TYR A 570 23.44 4.27 -10.00
CA TYR A 570 24.69 3.82 -9.41
C TYR A 570 25.10 4.73 -8.26
N GLY A 571 25.07 4.22 -7.04
CA GLY A 571 25.49 4.96 -5.86
C GLY A 571 26.96 4.80 -5.55
N LEU A 572 27.67 5.89 -5.28
CA LEU A 572 29.05 5.95 -4.81
C LEU A 572 29.03 6.47 -3.37
N ILE A 573 29.57 5.69 -2.44
CA ILE A 573 29.58 6.01 -1.01
C ILE A 573 31.00 5.97 -0.42
N LEU A 574 31.09 6.28 0.87
CA LEU A 574 32.34 6.25 1.64
C LEU A 574 33.37 7.26 1.14
N PHE A 575 32.90 8.42 0.68
CA PHE A 575 33.81 9.57 0.56
C PHE A 575 34.35 9.89 1.95
N GLU A 576 35.65 10.09 2.04
CA GLU A 576 36.26 10.55 3.31
C GLU A 576 35.68 11.89 3.72
N PHE A 577 35.75 12.17 5.05
CA PHE A 577 35.30 13.43 5.57
C PHE A 577 36.08 14.58 4.90
N ASP A 578 35.34 15.55 4.37
CA ASP A 578 35.85 16.73 3.69
C ASP A 578 36.75 16.42 2.46
N ARG A 579 36.53 15.29 1.80
CA ARG A 579 37.26 14.90 0.59
C ARG A 579 36.32 14.54 -0.55
N GLU A 580 36.82 14.73 -1.75
CA GLU A 580 36.20 14.39 -3.04
C GLU A 580 36.90 13.22 -3.76
N ASP A 581 37.99 12.67 -3.22
CA ASP A 581 38.79 11.63 -3.86
C ASP A 581 38.01 10.33 -4.07
N LEU A 582 38.08 9.78 -5.28
CA LEU A 582 37.49 8.49 -5.63
C LEU A 582 38.41 7.35 -5.19
N LYS A 583 38.05 6.65 -4.13
CA LYS A 583 38.72 5.43 -3.69
C LYS A 583 38.40 4.22 -4.58
N ASP A 584 39.19 3.17 -4.46
CA ASP A 584 39.16 1.97 -5.31
C ASP A 584 37.76 1.44 -5.58
N ARG A 585 36.91 1.37 -4.55
CA ARG A 585 35.53 0.89 -4.65
C ARG A 585 34.68 1.76 -5.58
N ASN A 586 34.75 3.07 -5.41
CA ASN A 586 34.06 4.02 -6.26
C ASN A 586 34.61 4.05 -7.69
N GLN A 587 35.94 3.83 -7.84
CA GLN A 587 36.57 3.71 -9.15
C GLN A 587 36.06 2.50 -9.94
N ILE A 588 35.82 1.38 -9.27
CA ILE A 588 35.21 0.19 -9.90
C ILE A 588 33.81 0.50 -10.43
N ILE A 589 32.99 1.20 -9.64
CA ILE A 589 31.64 1.59 -10.06
C ILE A 589 31.71 2.56 -11.25
N VAL A 590 32.57 3.58 -11.18
CA VAL A 590 32.79 4.52 -12.29
C VAL A 590 33.20 3.81 -13.58
N ASN A 591 34.11 2.83 -13.51
CA ASN A 591 34.52 2.04 -14.67
C ASN A 591 33.37 1.20 -15.25
N ARG A 592 32.52 0.60 -14.39
CA ARG A 592 31.31 -0.10 -14.85
C ARG A 592 30.36 0.84 -15.60
N VAL A 593 30.16 2.04 -15.09
CA VAL A 593 29.31 3.08 -15.74
C VAL A 593 29.89 3.50 -17.08
N ILE A 594 31.20 3.73 -17.16
CA ILE A 594 31.88 4.05 -18.42
C ILE A 594 31.69 2.96 -19.47
N THR A 595 31.91 1.72 -19.08
CA THR A 595 31.68 0.56 -19.96
C THR A 595 30.23 0.49 -20.42
N ARG A 596 29.29 0.75 -19.51
CA ARG A 596 27.86 0.73 -19.81
C ARG A 596 27.47 1.83 -20.80
N MET A 597 27.96 3.07 -20.60
CA MET A 597 27.75 4.19 -21.53
C MET A 597 28.28 3.90 -22.93
N GLY A 598 29.39 3.19 -23.04
CA GLY A 598 29.95 2.76 -24.35
C GLY A 598 29.02 1.83 -25.13
N LEU A 599 28.13 1.12 -24.45
CA LEU A 599 27.10 0.24 -25.05
C LEU A 599 25.78 0.98 -25.34
N LEU A 600 25.61 2.19 -24.83
CA LEU A 600 24.35 2.95 -24.85
C LEU A 600 24.56 4.35 -25.44
N PRO A 601 24.77 4.51 -26.75
CA PRO A 601 25.16 5.78 -27.37
C PRO A 601 24.10 6.88 -27.27
N SER A 602 22.85 6.53 -26.99
CA SER A 602 21.73 7.49 -26.80
C SER A 602 21.47 7.82 -25.32
N ALA A 603 22.19 7.22 -24.37
CA ALA A 603 21.95 7.44 -22.95
C ALA A 603 22.35 8.85 -22.52
N VAL A 604 21.55 9.46 -21.66
CA VAL A 604 21.85 10.70 -20.95
C VAL A 604 22.25 10.37 -19.53
N MET A 605 23.30 11.02 -19.03
CA MET A 605 23.82 10.82 -17.67
C MET A 605 23.62 12.08 -16.81
N ASN A 606 23.11 11.86 -15.60
CA ASN A 606 23.12 12.87 -14.55
C ASN A 606 23.94 12.37 -13.35
N ILE A 607 24.80 13.25 -12.82
CA ILE A 607 25.66 12.97 -11.65
C ILE A 607 25.23 13.93 -10.54
N ALA A 608 24.60 13.40 -9.49
CA ALA A 608 24.08 14.19 -8.37
C ALA A 608 24.88 13.91 -7.10
N GLY A 609 25.54 14.94 -6.55
CA GLY A 609 26.23 14.86 -5.26
C GLY A 609 25.30 15.21 -4.11
N HIS A 610 25.42 14.48 -3.00
CA HIS A 610 24.66 14.71 -1.77
C HIS A 610 25.58 14.72 -0.55
N THR A 611 25.10 15.30 0.54
CA THR A 611 25.72 15.27 1.87
C THR A 611 24.65 14.93 2.92
N ASP A 612 25.09 14.52 4.09
CA ASP A 612 24.25 14.57 5.29
C ASP A 612 24.02 16.02 5.74
N THR A 613 23.25 16.17 6.82
CA THR A 613 22.91 17.48 7.42
C THR A 613 23.94 17.97 8.44
N ILE A 614 25.02 17.22 8.69
CA ILE A 614 26.05 17.63 9.65
C ILE A 614 26.93 18.73 9.03
N GLY A 615 26.94 19.90 9.66
CA GLY A 615 27.74 21.06 9.22
C GLY A 615 26.89 22.21 8.66
N LYS A 616 27.56 23.17 8.01
CA LYS A 616 26.89 24.30 7.39
C LYS A 616 26.35 23.95 6.02
N GLU A 617 25.14 24.37 5.72
CA GLU A 617 24.45 24.08 4.46
C GLU A 617 25.26 24.53 3.23
N ASP A 618 25.73 25.80 3.20
CA ASP A 618 26.53 26.32 2.08
C ASP A 618 27.84 25.54 1.85
N TYR A 619 28.43 25.04 2.94
CA TYR A 619 29.62 24.20 2.86
C TYR A 619 29.29 22.84 2.27
N ASN A 620 28.23 22.20 2.74
CA ASN A 620 27.76 20.92 2.28
C ASN A 620 27.33 20.97 0.80
N LEU A 621 26.68 22.06 0.37
CA LEU A 621 26.33 22.26 -1.03
C LEU A 621 27.60 22.27 -1.92
N LYS A 622 28.63 23.06 -1.54
CA LYS A 622 29.91 23.10 -2.27
C LYS A 622 30.66 21.76 -2.23
N LEU A 623 30.62 21.04 -1.11
CA LEU A 623 31.24 19.71 -0.99
C LEU A 623 30.56 18.70 -1.92
N SER A 624 29.24 18.69 -1.97
CA SER A 624 28.49 17.82 -2.87
C SER A 624 28.78 18.10 -4.33
N GLU A 625 28.91 19.38 -4.69
CA GLU A 625 29.29 19.81 -6.05
C GLU A 625 30.71 19.35 -6.41
N ARG A 626 31.70 19.54 -5.50
CA ARG A 626 33.07 19.06 -5.73
C ARG A 626 33.11 17.54 -5.95
N ARG A 627 32.36 16.75 -5.16
CA ARG A 627 32.25 15.30 -5.33
C ARG A 627 31.65 14.91 -6.67
N ALA A 628 30.55 15.55 -7.07
CA ALA A 628 29.94 15.31 -8.38
C ALA A 628 30.88 15.68 -9.53
N SER A 629 31.58 16.83 -9.41
CA SER A 629 32.60 17.29 -10.37
C SER A 629 33.79 16.33 -10.45
N ALA A 630 34.27 15.77 -9.33
CA ALA A 630 35.36 14.80 -9.32
C ALA A 630 34.98 13.50 -10.05
N VAL A 631 33.74 13.01 -9.86
CA VAL A 631 33.19 11.87 -10.60
C VAL A 631 33.11 12.19 -12.10
N TYR A 632 32.58 13.35 -12.46
CA TYR A 632 32.51 13.83 -13.84
C TYR A 632 33.91 13.87 -14.46
N ALA A 633 34.91 14.52 -13.82
CA ALA A 633 36.27 14.63 -14.29
C ALA A 633 36.91 13.22 -14.51
N ALA A 634 36.72 12.31 -13.58
CA ALA A 634 37.22 10.94 -13.68
C ALA A 634 36.64 10.19 -14.89
N MET A 635 35.39 10.45 -15.24
CA MET A 635 34.74 9.86 -16.42
C MET A 635 35.31 10.43 -17.73
N ILE A 636 35.50 11.75 -17.79
CA ILE A 636 36.10 12.42 -18.96
C ILE A 636 37.53 11.94 -19.18
N GLU A 637 38.37 11.90 -18.13
CA GLU A 637 39.74 11.45 -18.19
C GLU A 637 39.87 10.00 -18.74
N ARG A 638 38.90 9.16 -18.43
CA ARG A 638 38.86 7.75 -18.86
C ARG A 638 38.18 7.52 -20.22
N GLY A 639 37.86 8.59 -20.95
CA GLY A 639 37.51 8.54 -22.36
C GLY A 639 36.03 8.36 -22.69
N ILE A 640 35.10 8.84 -21.87
CA ILE A 640 33.71 8.93 -22.30
C ILE A 640 33.61 9.87 -23.52
N ALA A 641 33.07 9.34 -24.64
CA ALA A 641 33.11 10.02 -25.94
C ALA A 641 32.07 11.13 -26.10
N VAL A 642 30.95 11.16 -25.32
CA VAL A 642 29.83 12.07 -25.55
C VAL A 642 29.59 12.99 -24.33
N VAL A 643 30.44 13.98 -24.19
CA VAL A 643 30.41 14.93 -23.05
C VAL A 643 29.11 15.73 -22.96
N SER A 644 28.48 16.04 -24.10
CA SER A 644 27.23 16.81 -24.17
C SER A 644 25.99 16.08 -23.55
N GLN A 645 26.11 14.80 -23.29
CA GLN A 645 25.04 14.00 -22.67
C GLN A 645 25.22 13.85 -21.14
N ILE A 646 26.24 14.50 -20.56
CA ILE A 646 26.56 14.36 -19.13
C ILE A 646 26.31 15.69 -18.42
N THR A 647 25.52 15.66 -17.38
CA THR A 647 25.32 16.77 -16.45
C THR A 647 25.77 16.40 -15.05
N TYR A 648 26.23 17.38 -14.27
CA TYR A 648 26.52 17.16 -12.86
C TYR A 648 26.02 18.33 -12.00
N GLN A 649 25.65 18.03 -10.76
CA GLN A 649 25.20 19.04 -9.80
C GLN A 649 25.45 18.58 -8.35
N GLY A 650 25.60 19.55 -7.45
CA GLY A 650 25.58 19.32 -6.01
C GLY A 650 24.22 19.68 -5.43
N ASN A 651 23.60 18.78 -4.69
CA ASN A 651 22.34 19.01 -4.00
C ASN A 651 22.54 19.34 -2.50
N GLY A 652 23.75 19.16 -1.98
CA GLY A 652 24.06 19.36 -0.57
C GLY A 652 23.20 18.48 0.33
N PRO A 653 22.71 19.01 1.47
CA PRO A 653 21.82 18.32 2.37
C PRO A 653 20.34 18.45 1.97
N ASN A 654 20.03 19.19 0.88
CA ASN A 654 18.67 19.45 0.45
C ASN A 654 18.11 18.26 -0.32
N ASN A 655 16.85 17.88 -0.03
CA ASN A 655 16.19 16.69 -0.59
C ASN A 655 17.07 15.43 -0.46
N PRO A 656 17.44 15.07 0.78
CA PRO A 656 18.32 13.93 1.01
C PRO A 656 17.64 12.63 0.56
N PRO A 657 18.35 11.74 -0.17
CA PRO A 657 17.80 10.47 -0.60
C PRO A 657 17.37 9.56 0.56
N TYR A 658 17.97 9.74 1.74
CA TYR A 658 17.76 8.88 2.92
C TYR A 658 17.54 9.70 4.19
N ASP A 659 16.96 9.07 5.23
CA ASP A 659 16.67 9.74 6.50
C ASP A 659 17.95 10.13 7.27
N ASN A 660 18.16 11.42 7.48
CA ASN A 660 19.30 11.95 8.25
C ASN A 660 19.20 11.72 9.77
N ASN A 661 18.05 11.29 10.30
CA ASN A 661 17.90 11.06 11.74
C ASN A 661 18.63 9.80 12.21
N ILE A 662 18.90 8.85 11.31
CA ILE A 662 19.60 7.61 11.58
C ILE A 662 21.04 7.63 11.03
N PRO A 663 22.02 6.98 11.69
CA PRO A 663 23.40 6.99 11.25
C PRO A 663 23.59 6.34 9.87
N GLU A 664 22.78 5.35 9.56
CA GLU A 664 22.74 4.66 8.28
C GLU A 664 22.40 5.62 7.14
N GLY A 665 21.30 6.36 7.29
CA GLY A 665 20.84 7.32 6.29
C GLY A 665 21.85 8.44 6.07
N ARG A 666 22.48 8.97 7.14
CA ARG A 666 23.56 9.94 6.99
C ARG A 666 24.76 9.39 6.23
N ALA A 667 25.18 8.15 6.56
CA ALA A 667 26.29 7.51 5.86
C ALA A 667 25.99 7.32 4.36
N LEU A 668 24.74 6.94 4.03
CA LEU A 668 24.28 6.78 2.66
C LEU A 668 24.05 8.14 1.96
N ASN A 669 23.69 9.21 2.69
CA ASN A 669 23.56 10.55 2.11
C ASN A 669 24.92 11.18 1.70
N ARG A 670 26.04 10.75 2.28
CA ARG A 670 27.39 11.13 1.81
C ARG A 670 27.74 10.38 0.53
N THR A 671 27.00 10.66 -0.53
CA THR A 671 26.99 9.90 -1.79
C THR A 671 27.09 10.78 -3.03
N VAL A 672 27.47 10.17 -4.12
CA VAL A 672 27.22 10.65 -5.48
C VAL A 672 26.41 9.59 -6.21
N ILE A 673 25.26 9.98 -6.75
CA ILE A 673 24.37 9.09 -7.51
C ILE A 673 24.55 9.41 -9.00
N ILE A 674 24.92 8.40 -9.77
CA ILE A 674 24.97 8.48 -11.22
C ILE A 674 23.70 7.85 -11.77
N THR A 675 22.99 8.58 -12.60
CA THR A 675 21.76 8.13 -13.24
C THR A 675 21.95 8.10 -14.75
N LEU A 676 21.79 6.94 -15.36
CA LEU A 676 21.71 6.78 -16.82
C LEU A 676 20.25 6.65 -17.23
N MET A 677 19.85 7.40 -18.26
CA MET A 677 18.51 7.36 -18.83
C MET A 677 18.62 7.07 -20.33
N TYR A 678 17.96 6.03 -20.80
CA TYR A 678 17.95 5.64 -22.21
C TYR A 678 16.64 4.93 -22.56
N THR A 679 16.45 4.62 -23.83
CA THR A 679 15.32 3.82 -24.33
C THR A 679 15.81 2.52 -24.95
N GLU A 680 15.12 1.42 -24.63
CA GLU A 680 15.30 0.09 -25.24
C GLU A 680 14.37 -0.12 -26.42
#